data_78a33806f8859063114f286157c0b5a8
#
_entry.id   78a33806f8859063114f286157c0b5a8
#
_cell.length_a   1.000
_cell.length_b   1.000
_cell.length_c   1.000
_cell.angle_alpha   90.00
_cell.angle_beta   90.00
_cell.angle_gamma   90.00
#
_symmetry.space_group_name_H-M   'P 1'
#
loop_
_entity.id
_entity.type
_entity.pdbx_description
1 polymer ?
#
loop_
_entity_poly.entity_id
_entity_poly.type
_entity_poly.pdbx_seq_one_letter_code
_entity_poly.pdbx_strand_id
1 'polypeptide(L)'
;MQEAEKILFDAHKDNYSQQLPILIPIDSNSAGAVGEQLTAIIKKASLVAERHQNSKWLDDAYVLIGKARLMKADYKNAIETFKYVNTNATSDKARDAALIGLMRAYTEQGEYQTGLRVAELLREEPLDKENTRDFYLTKAYLHQLKGEYETSVAIIEEALPYMKKNEQKARVLYAAGQMYEGLDEKESASEMYLAVNKSRPSYDLGFYAKLNNALVLGQTEGFEKLLKDSKNKDLQDKIYEAMSMVEMRKGNSKDGVKLLQASARNSQNLQQLPYTFLKLADLYYNKMGNYELAAAYYDSTASLLSPQDPAYKRVIEKQRSLGDFVKQYTIIKTEDSLQKLAKMNPAQLEKVLEKVVLDRKAKQEADLRKAQEVVNRGLQQGKSNTDIFTDPNKTSWYFTNPIAQQQGKTSFTTVWGTRALEDNWRRKSKDNALNFDSPTNNSQAINNSNNTFKNLSIPQELGTKADVAELKAKIPFSAEALAASQKRKEEASFELGKVYKFKLNEPRNAVISFEHFLSDFPKSSHEPEALYLLCLLNEDNPAGKETYRKRLMKDYEDSYFARLLNRNTNETLSTGKESEAQKLYAEAYDYYTQNNFTDAQTFIETGLKQYPNSQIEDKFVFLKTMLLAKTQSVEVYQKALKNFITDYPKSQLISMAKERLQAAEKK
;
A
#
# COMPACT_ATOMS: atom_id res chain seq x y z
N MET A 1 -28.48 14.83 -27.32
CA MET A 1 -28.25 13.70 -26.38
C MET A 1 -27.18 12.73 -26.88
N GLN A 2 -27.35 12.09 -28.03
CA GLN A 2 -26.38 11.09 -28.55
C GLN A 2 -24.93 11.59 -28.57
N GLU A 3 -24.71 12.86 -28.97
CA GLU A 3 -23.36 13.44 -28.93
C GLU A 3 -22.83 13.65 -27.50
N ALA A 4 -23.67 14.11 -26.57
CA ALA A 4 -23.28 14.26 -25.19
C ALA A 4 -23.01 12.90 -24.52
N GLU A 5 -23.84 11.89 -24.79
CA GLU A 5 -23.62 10.50 -24.35
C GLU A 5 -22.32 9.93 -24.89
N LYS A 6 -22.00 10.21 -26.16
CA LYS A 6 -20.75 9.79 -26.78
C LYS A 6 -19.54 10.48 -26.14
N ILE A 7 -19.60 11.79 -25.90
CA ILE A 7 -18.51 12.53 -25.24
C ILE A 7 -18.27 11.98 -23.86
N LEU A 8 -19.32 11.69 -23.08
CA LEU A 8 -19.19 11.08 -21.76
C LEU A 8 -18.57 9.68 -21.83
N PHE A 9 -19.00 8.88 -22.81
CA PHE A 9 -18.47 7.56 -23.04
C PHE A 9 -16.98 7.61 -23.42
N ASP A 10 -16.60 8.49 -24.34
CA ASP A 10 -15.22 8.64 -24.82
C ASP A 10 -14.29 9.26 -23.75
N ALA A 11 -14.83 10.10 -22.86
CA ALA A 11 -14.09 10.71 -21.75
C ALA A 11 -13.89 9.77 -20.56
N HIS A 12 -14.76 8.77 -20.40
CA HIS A 12 -14.67 7.81 -19.32
C HIS A 12 -13.50 6.85 -19.50
N LYS A 13 -12.63 6.74 -18.49
CA LYS A 13 -11.51 5.80 -18.48
C LYS A 13 -11.82 4.63 -17.58
N ASP A 14 -12.08 3.49 -18.17
CA ASP A 14 -12.29 2.25 -17.44
C ASP A 14 -11.01 1.78 -16.72
N ASN A 15 -11.16 1.35 -15.48
CA ASN A 15 -10.11 0.63 -14.77
C ASN A 15 -10.37 -0.87 -14.82
N TYR A 16 -9.76 -1.54 -15.79
CA TYR A 16 -9.94 -2.97 -16.01
C TYR A 16 -9.44 -3.88 -14.88
N SER A 17 -8.75 -3.34 -13.88
CA SER A 17 -8.35 -4.07 -12.66
C SER A 17 -9.45 -4.14 -11.61
N GLN A 18 -10.56 -3.43 -11.83
CA GLN A 18 -11.73 -3.39 -10.96
C GLN A 18 -12.96 -3.86 -11.72
N GLN A 19 -14.00 -4.27 -10.98
CA GLN A 19 -15.30 -4.56 -11.57
C GLN A 19 -15.81 -3.35 -12.32
N LEU A 20 -15.99 -3.45 -13.65
CA LEU A 20 -16.56 -2.37 -14.42
C LEU A 20 -18.06 -2.24 -14.12
N PRO A 21 -18.57 -1.01 -13.95
CA PRO A 21 -20.00 -0.78 -13.86
C PRO A 21 -20.66 -1.02 -15.23
N ILE A 22 -21.81 -1.66 -15.28
CA ILE A 22 -22.56 -1.95 -16.52
C ILE A 22 -22.85 -0.66 -17.30
N LEU A 23 -23.30 0.37 -16.58
CA LEU A 23 -23.51 1.72 -17.11
C LEU A 23 -22.46 2.66 -16.52
N ILE A 24 -22.02 3.64 -17.28
CA ILE A 24 -21.09 4.66 -16.76
C ILE A 24 -21.80 5.41 -15.61
N PRO A 25 -21.19 5.47 -14.42
CA PRO A 25 -21.75 6.22 -13.29
C PRO A 25 -21.90 7.70 -13.63
N ILE A 26 -22.95 8.30 -13.13
CA ILE A 26 -23.21 9.72 -13.28
C ILE A 26 -22.74 10.43 -12.03
N ASP A 27 -21.68 11.21 -12.13
CA ASP A 27 -21.12 12.00 -11.04
C ASP A 27 -20.89 13.46 -11.45
N SER A 28 -20.56 14.32 -10.48
CA SER A 28 -20.35 15.74 -10.72
C SER A 28 -19.14 16.02 -11.65
N ASN A 29 -18.15 15.12 -11.68
CA ASN A 29 -16.96 15.29 -12.52
C ASN A 29 -17.27 14.96 -13.97
N SER A 30 -17.96 13.85 -14.23
CA SER A 30 -18.41 13.44 -15.56
C SER A 30 -19.40 14.46 -16.14
N ALA A 31 -20.33 14.97 -15.31
CA ALA A 31 -21.29 16.01 -15.68
C ALA A 31 -20.62 17.31 -16.14
N GLY A 32 -19.46 17.67 -15.59
CA GLY A 32 -18.70 18.87 -15.96
C GLY A 32 -18.23 18.86 -17.42
N ALA A 33 -17.85 17.71 -17.94
CA ALA A 33 -17.34 17.56 -19.32
C ALA A 33 -18.36 17.90 -20.40
N VAL A 34 -19.66 17.78 -20.12
CA VAL A 34 -20.77 18.00 -21.06
C VAL A 34 -21.80 19.01 -20.55
N GLY A 35 -21.47 19.77 -19.51
CA GLY A 35 -22.38 20.67 -18.81
C GLY A 35 -23.02 21.75 -19.71
N GLU A 36 -22.26 22.33 -20.62
CA GLU A 36 -22.75 23.33 -21.59
C GLU A 36 -23.69 22.71 -22.62
N GLN A 37 -23.33 21.55 -23.18
CA GLN A 37 -24.14 20.81 -24.14
C GLN A 37 -25.46 20.38 -23.49
N LEU A 38 -25.43 19.83 -22.27
CA LEU A 38 -26.65 19.44 -21.56
C LEU A 38 -27.54 20.64 -21.23
N THR A 39 -26.95 21.78 -20.89
CA THR A 39 -27.70 23.02 -20.66
C THR A 39 -28.36 23.53 -21.95
N ALA A 40 -27.65 23.45 -23.08
CA ALA A 40 -28.20 23.80 -24.39
C ALA A 40 -29.34 22.85 -24.81
N ILE A 41 -29.23 21.54 -24.49
CA ILE A 41 -30.29 20.55 -24.74
C ILE A 41 -31.54 20.92 -23.94
N ILE A 42 -31.40 21.15 -22.62
CA ILE A 42 -32.50 21.54 -21.75
C ILE A 42 -33.19 22.79 -22.31
N LYS A 43 -32.42 23.84 -22.63
CA LYS A 43 -32.97 25.08 -23.19
C LYS A 43 -33.75 24.86 -24.47
N LYS A 44 -33.21 24.10 -25.44
CA LYS A 44 -33.87 23.81 -26.71
C LYS A 44 -35.12 22.96 -26.52
N ALA A 45 -35.08 21.94 -25.70
CA ALA A 45 -36.22 21.09 -25.43
C ALA A 45 -37.31 21.84 -24.65
N SER A 46 -36.96 22.72 -23.73
CA SER A 46 -37.93 23.60 -23.00
C SER A 46 -38.65 24.55 -23.95
N LEU A 47 -37.97 25.09 -24.99
CA LEU A 47 -38.63 25.92 -26.02
C LEU A 47 -39.67 25.12 -26.80
N VAL A 48 -39.47 23.84 -27.07
CA VAL A 48 -40.48 22.97 -27.70
C VAL A 48 -41.67 22.80 -26.75
N ALA A 49 -41.43 22.53 -25.48
CA ALA A 49 -42.49 22.37 -24.48
C ALA A 49 -43.30 23.67 -24.27
N GLU A 50 -42.63 24.84 -24.34
CA GLU A 50 -43.26 26.14 -24.14
C GLU A 50 -44.08 26.61 -25.36
N ARG A 51 -43.49 26.46 -26.58
CA ARG A 51 -44.06 27.08 -27.80
C ARG A 51 -44.89 26.13 -28.65
N HIS A 52 -44.75 24.80 -28.44
CA HIS A 52 -45.37 23.78 -29.28
C HIS A 52 -46.12 22.73 -28.46
N GLN A 53 -46.99 23.17 -27.58
CA GLN A 53 -47.73 22.30 -26.61
C GLN A 53 -48.58 21.22 -27.28
N ASN A 54 -49.03 21.45 -28.54
CA ASN A 54 -49.79 20.48 -29.32
C ASN A 54 -48.92 19.62 -30.25
N SER A 55 -47.61 19.66 -30.10
CA SER A 55 -46.69 18.89 -30.94
C SER A 55 -46.62 17.44 -30.47
N LYS A 56 -46.59 16.52 -31.44
CA LYS A 56 -46.31 15.11 -31.19
C LYS A 56 -44.93 14.85 -30.53
N TRP A 57 -44.05 15.85 -30.52
CA TRP A 57 -42.71 15.79 -29.93
C TRP A 57 -42.66 16.35 -28.48
N LEU A 58 -43.81 16.73 -27.92
CA LEU A 58 -43.86 17.33 -26.59
C LEU A 58 -43.33 16.37 -25.53
N ASP A 59 -43.85 15.15 -25.56
CA ASP A 59 -43.47 14.10 -24.58
C ASP A 59 -41.98 13.76 -24.71
N ASP A 60 -41.47 13.61 -25.93
CA ASP A 60 -40.04 13.36 -26.20
C ASP A 60 -39.16 14.53 -25.72
N ALA A 61 -39.63 15.78 -25.83
CA ALA A 61 -38.90 16.94 -25.33
C ALA A 61 -38.76 16.91 -23.79
N TYR A 62 -39.81 16.54 -23.07
CA TYR A 62 -39.72 16.36 -21.60
C TYR A 62 -38.84 15.21 -21.22
N VAL A 63 -38.88 14.06 -21.94
CA VAL A 63 -37.94 12.95 -21.72
C VAL A 63 -36.47 13.39 -21.89
N LEU A 64 -36.20 14.19 -22.94
CA LEU A 64 -34.86 14.75 -23.19
C LEU A 64 -34.42 15.71 -22.08
N ILE A 65 -35.32 16.54 -21.53
CA ILE A 65 -35.03 17.41 -20.39
C ILE A 65 -34.68 16.55 -19.17
N GLY A 66 -35.47 15.50 -18.86
CA GLY A 66 -35.22 14.58 -17.76
C GLY A 66 -33.87 13.88 -17.89
N LYS A 67 -33.56 13.30 -19.08
CA LYS A 67 -32.29 12.67 -19.36
C LYS A 67 -31.11 13.64 -19.25
N ALA A 68 -31.24 14.87 -19.74
CA ALA A 68 -30.17 15.86 -19.65
C ALA A 68 -29.93 16.33 -18.20
N ARG A 69 -30.98 16.47 -17.38
CA ARG A 69 -30.88 16.77 -15.93
C ARG A 69 -30.21 15.62 -15.19
N LEU A 70 -30.60 14.39 -15.49
CA LEU A 70 -29.98 13.19 -14.92
C LEU A 70 -28.47 13.17 -15.21
N MET A 71 -28.06 13.36 -16.47
CA MET A 71 -26.64 13.38 -16.84
C MET A 71 -25.85 14.57 -16.24
N LYS A 72 -26.53 15.63 -15.80
CA LYS A 72 -25.94 16.72 -15.00
C LYS A 72 -25.83 16.41 -13.53
N ALA A 73 -26.19 15.21 -13.09
CA ALA A 73 -26.35 14.81 -11.70
C ALA A 73 -27.40 15.66 -10.92
N ASP A 74 -28.30 16.33 -11.64
CA ASP A 74 -29.43 17.05 -11.07
C ASP A 74 -30.62 16.08 -10.86
N TYR A 75 -30.40 15.13 -9.95
CA TYR A 75 -31.31 14.02 -9.73
C TYR A 75 -32.70 14.48 -9.30
N LYS A 76 -32.81 15.50 -8.45
CA LYS A 76 -34.10 16.02 -7.96
C LYS A 76 -34.97 16.48 -9.12
N ASN A 77 -34.47 17.39 -9.93
CA ASN A 77 -35.23 17.93 -11.07
C ASN A 77 -35.42 16.88 -12.17
N ALA A 78 -34.50 15.93 -12.35
CA ALA A 78 -34.69 14.80 -13.27
C ALA A 78 -35.88 13.92 -12.82
N ILE A 79 -35.92 13.53 -11.54
CA ILE A 79 -37.02 12.74 -10.96
C ILE A 79 -38.37 13.45 -11.11
N GLU A 80 -38.44 14.74 -10.79
CA GLU A 80 -39.69 15.52 -10.97
C GLU A 80 -40.12 15.56 -12.44
N THR A 81 -39.17 15.74 -13.36
CA THR A 81 -39.45 15.75 -14.81
C THR A 81 -39.98 14.39 -15.28
N PHE A 82 -39.32 13.30 -14.87
CA PHE A 82 -39.74 11.96 -15.27
C PHE A 82 -41.11 11.58 -14.66
N LYS A 83 -41.40 11.97 -13.41
CA LYS A 83 -42.74 11.81 -12.80
C LYS A 83 -43.80 12.58 -13.57
N TYR A 84 -43.49 13.81 -13.99
CA TYR A 84 -44.40 14.61 -14.82
C TYR A 84 -44.71 13.91 -16.15
N VAL A 85 -43.67 13.39 -16.86
CA VAL A 85 -43.87 12.65 -18.11
C VAL A 85 -44.72 11.40 -17.87
N ASN A 86 -44.42 10.62 -16.86
CA ASN A 86 -45.17 9.40 -16.53
C ASN A 86 -46.65 9.68 -16.29
N THR A 87 -47.02 10.84 -15.73
CA THR A 87 -48.42 11.19 -15.43
C THR A 87 -49.12 11.84 -16.63
N ASN A 88 -48.43 12.64 -17.45
CA ASN A 88 -49.07 13.53 -18.42
C ASN A 88 -48.81 13.16 -19.87
N ALA A 89 -47.81 12.31 -20.18
CA ALA A 89 -47.48 11.94 -21.55
C ALA A 89 -48.61 11.11 -22.19
N THR A 90 -48.85 11.40 -23.46
CA THR A 90 -49.79 10.66 -24.31
C THR A 90 -49.14 9.47 -25.00
N SER A 91 -47.80 9.50 -25.13
CA SER A 91 -47.00 8.47 -25.76
C SER A 91 -46.55 7.44 -24.75
N ASP A 92 -46.94 6.16 -24.91
CA ASP A 92 -46.47 5.02 -24.07
C ASP A 92 -44.94 4.92 -24.14
N LYS A 93 -44.34 5.05 -25.32
CA LYS A 93 -42.90 5.06 -25.48
C LYS A 93 -42.21 6.14 -24.62
N ALA A 94 -42.77 7.33 -24.51
CA ALA A 94 -42.23 8.39 -23.68
C ALA A 94 -42.41 8.11 -22.18
N ARG A 95 -43.56 7.51 -21.79
CA ARG A 95 -43.78 7.07 -20.38
C ARG A 95 -42.78 6.01 -19.97
N ASP A 96 -42.55 5.01 -20.81
CA ASP A 96 -41.55 3.95 -20.57
C ASP A 96 -40.15 4.53 -20.42
N ALA A 97 -39.74 5.40 -21.36
CA ALA A 97 -38.46 6.07 -21.29
C ALA A 97 -38.30 6.92 -20.01
N ALA A 98 -39.38 7.54 -19.53
CA ALA A 98 -39.38 8.31 -18.31
C ALA A 98 -39.29 7.41 -17.09
N LEU A 99 -39.98 6.26 -17.03
CA LEU A 99 -39.88 5.28 -15.96
C LEU A 99 -38.46 4.67 -15.88
N ILE A 100 -37.85 4.36 -17.04
CA ILE A 100 -36.45 3.89 -17.10
C ILE A 100 -35.49 4.97 -16.56
N GLY A 101 -35.69 6.23 -16.95
CA GLY A 101 -34.94 7.37 -16.43
C GLY A 101 -35.12 7.56 -14.93
N LEU A 102 -36.34 7.35 -14.43
CA LEU A 102 -36.66 7.41 -13.01
C LEU A 102 -35.96 6.30 -12.22
N MET A 103 -36.04 5.06 -12.73
CA MET A 103 -35.29 3.92 -12.17
C MET A 103 -33.79 4.22 -12.11
N ARG A 104 -33.22 4.75 -13.18
CA ARG A 104 -31.81 5.14 -13.25
C ARG A 104 -31.47 6.22 -12.20
N ALA A 105 -32.31 7.26 -12.07
CA ALA A 105 -32.07 8.34 -11.12
C ALA A 105 -32.07 7.84 -9.67
N TYR A 106 -33.01 6.96 -9.31
CA TYR A 106 -33.03 6.34 -7.97
C TYR A 106 -31.83 5.41 -7.76
N THR A 107 -31.38 4.69 -8.80
CA THR A 107 -30.20 3.83 -8.73
C THR A 107 -28.95 4.65 -8.43
N GLU A 108 -28.74 5.80 -9.10
CA GLU A 108 -27.59 6.68 -8.85
C GLU A 108 -27.61 7.32 -7.46
N GLN A 109 -28.79 7.52 -6.87
CA GLN A 109 -28.92 8.02 -5.49
C GLN A 109 -28.77 6.95 -4.43
N GLY A 110 -28.62 5.67 -4.81
CA GLY A 110 -28.57 4.55 -3.87
C GLY A 110 -29.94 4.10 -3.33
N GLU A 111 -31.03 4.68 -3.88
CA GLU A 111 -32.40 4.31 -3.51
C GLU A 111 -32.87 3.05 -4.26
N TYR A 112 -32.13 1.96 -4.11
CA TYR A 112 -32.34 0.73 -4.89
C TYR A 112 -33.74 0.14 -4.78
N GLN A 113 -34.35 0.16 -3.59
CA GLN A 113 -35.70 -0.38 -3.38
C GLN A 113 -36.75 0.42 -4.15
N THR A 114 -36.59 1.74 -4.21
CA THR A 114 -37.47 2.62 -4.98
C THR A 114 -37.29 2.37 -6.47
N GLY A 115 -36.03 2.20 -6.93
CA GLY A 115 -35.72 1.82 -8.31
C GLY A 115 -36.35 0.49 -8.73
N LEU A 116 -36.31 -0.54 -7.85
CA LEU A 116 -36.95 -1.84 -8.12
C LEU A 116 -38.47 -1.74 -8.25
N ARG A 117 -39.13 -0.94 -7.40
CA ARG A 117 -40.59 -0.71 -7.54
C ARG A 117 -40.94 -0.07 -8.88
N VAL A 118 -40.11 0.85 -9.37
CA VAL A 118 -40.30 1.41 -10.72
C VAL A 118 -40.08 0.35 -11.81
N ALA A 119 -39.12 -0.56 -11.62
CA ALA A 119 -38.89 -1.67 -12.54
C ALA A 119 -40.07 -2.64 -12.64
N GLU A 120 -40.83 -2.84 -11.54
CA GLU A 120 -42.03 -3.68 -11.54
C GLU A 120 -43.15 -3.10 -12.41
N LEU A 121 -43.29 -1.77 -12.44
CA LEU A 121 -44.27 -1.12 -13.31
C LEU A 121 -43.97 -1.34 -14.79
N LEU A 122 -42.70 -1.38 -15.17
CA LEU A 122 -42.25 -1.59 -16.56
C LEU A 122 -42.35 -3.07 -17.01
N ARG A 123 -42.40 -4.03 -16.10
CA ARG A 123 -42.39 -5.45 -16.44
C ARG A 123 -43.65 -5.91 -17.18
N GLU A 124 -44.76 -5.25 -16.95
CA GLU A 124 -46.07 -5.60 -17.53
C GLU A 124 -46.35 -4.87 -18.85
N GLU A 125 -45.51 -3.91 -19.26
CA GLU A 125 -45.70 -3.09 -20.44
C GLU A 125 -44.95 -3.64 -21.66
N PRO A 126 -45.52 -3.55 -22.87
CA PRO A 126 -44.86 -3.97 -24.14
C PRO A 126 -43.86 -2.91 -24.58
N LEU A 127 -42.63 -2.98 -24.14
CA LEU A 127 -41.57 -2.01 -24.43
C LEU A 127 -41.08 -2.12 -25.89
N ASP A 128 -40.77 -0.98 -26.50
CA ASP A 128 -40.04 -0.99 -27.78
C ASP A 128 -38.58 -1.47 -27.59
N LYS A 129 -37.90 -1.78 -28.71
CA LYS A 129 -36.54 -2.36 -28.68
C LYS A 129 -35.52 -1.50 -27.93
N GLU A 130 -35.66 -0.16 -27.98
CA GLU A 130 -34.75 0.77 -27.34
C GLU A 130 -35.01 0.81 -25.83
N ASN A 131 -36.26 0.98 -25.42
CA ASN A 131 -36.68 0.96 -24.04
C ASN A 131 -36.42 -0.43 -23.38
N THR A 132 -36.65 -1.53 -24.13
CA THR A 132 -36.30 -2.88 -23.62
C THR A 132 -34.84 -2.99 -23.27
N ARG A 133 -33.94 -2.57 -24.18
CA ARG A 133 -32.50 -2.55 -23.93
C ARG A 133 -32.15 -1.71 -22.70
N ASP A 134 -32.65 -0.48 -22.65
CA ASP A 134 -32.32 0.47 -21.57
C ASP A 134 -32.90 0.04 -20.23
N PHE A 135 -34.07 -0.59 -20.22
CA PHE A 135 -34.69 -1.18 -19.06
C PHE A 135 -33.81 -2.30 -18.47
N TYR A 136 -33.47 -3.30 -19.27
CA TYR A 136 -32.66 -4.42 -18.79
C TYR A 136 -31.28 -3.96 -18.33
N LEU A 137 -30.62 -3.08 -19.07
CA LEU A 137 -29.29 -2.57 -18.66
C LEU A 137 -29.35 -1.75 -17.37
N THR A 138 -30.40 -0.92 -17.18
CA THR A 138 -30.55 -0.13 -15.95
C THR A 138 -30.89 -1.02 -14.76
N LYS A 139 -31.73 -2.03 -14.97
CA LYS A 139 -32.09 -3.01 -13.93
C LYS A 139 -30.88 -3.88 -13.54
N ALA A 140 -30.11 -4.38 -14.52
CA ALA A 140 -28.90 -5.11 -14.27
C ALA A 140 -27.88 -4.27 -13.49
N TYR A 141 -27.71 -3.00 -13.84
CA TYR A 141 -26.83 -2.07 -13.15
C TYR A 141 -27.26 -1.85 -11.70
N LEU A 142 -28.55 -1.73 -11.44
CA LEU A 142 -29.10 -1.63 -10.07
C LEU A 142 -28.72 -2.86 -9.23
N HIS A 143 -28.91 -4.08 -9.78
CA HIS A 143 -28.53 -5.31 -9.10
C HIS A 143 -27.02 -5.42 -8.92
N GLN A 144 -26.22 -4.98 -9.89
CA GLN A 144 -24.76 -4.91 -9.77
C GLN A 144 -24.34 -4.03 -8.58
N LEU A 145 -24.91 -2.84 -8.43
CA LEU A 145 -24.59 -1.92 -7.31
C LEU A 145 -25.03 -2.46 -5.94
N LYS A 146 -26.05 -3.34 -5.90
CA LYS A 146 -26.43 -4.09 -4.70
C LYS A 146 -25.49 -5.27 -4.41
N GLY A 147 -24.59 -5.64 -5.32
CA GLY A 147 -23.75 -6.83 -5.19
C GLY A 147 -24.45 -8.14 -5.57
N GLU A 148 -25.64 -8.07 -6.14
CA GLU A 148 -26.45 -9.23 -6.57
C GLU A 148 -26.04 -9.67 -7.99
N TYR A 149 -24.80 -10.18 -8.12
CA TYR A 149 -24.18 -10.45 -9.42
C TYR A 149 -24.90 -11.53 -10.23
N GLU A 150 -25.35 -12.61 -9.60
CA GLU A 150 -26.12 -13.68 -10.26
C GLU A 150 -27.37 -13.12 -10.96
N THR A 151 -28.14 -12.32 -10.25
CA THR A 151 -29.32 -11.66 -10.83
C THR A 151 -28.95 -10.65 -11.92
N SER A 152 -27.86 -9.92 -11.71
CA SER A 152 -27.38 -8.92 -12.66
C SER A 152 -26.99 -9.55 -14.01
N VAL A 153 -26.22 -10.64 -14.01
CA VAL A 153 -25.79 -11.29 -15.27
C VAL A 153 -26.96 -11.93 -16.01
N ALA A 154 -27.91 -12.55 -15.30
CA ALA A 154 -29.13 -13.08 -15.92
C ALA A 154 -29.91 -11.99 -16.65
N ILE A 155 -30.04 -10.79 -16.06
CA ILE A 155 -30.71 -9.66 -16.70
C ILE A 155 -29.89 -9.09 -17.87
N ILE A 156 -28.54 -9.13 -17.81
CA ILE A 156 -27.71 -8.72 -18.95
C ILE A 156 -27.99 -9.62 -20.16
N GLU A 157 -28.09 -10.93 -19.97
CA GLU A 157 -28.36 -11.87 -21.06
C GLU A 157 -29.66 -11.53 -21.79
N GLU A 158 -30.69 -11.08 -21.07
CA GLU A 158 -31.92 -10.58 -21.65
C GLU A 158 -31.72 -9.28 -22.47
N ALA A 159 -30.76 -8.45 -22.11
CA ALA A 159 -30.45 -7.20 -22.83
C ALA A 159 -29.64 -7.43 -24.12
N LEU A 160 -28.78 -8.47 -24.17
CA LEU A 160 -27.82 -8.68 -25.26
C LEU A 160 -28.44 -8.77 -26.67
N PRO A 161 -29.63 -9.38 -26.90
CA PRO A 161 -30.29 -9.41 -28.20
C PRO A 161 -30.65 -8.03 -28.76
N TYR A 162 -30.92 -7.06 -27.88
CA TYR A 162 -31.30 -5.70 -28.22
C TYR A 162 -30.12 -4.76 -28.44
N MET A 163 -28.88 -5.22 -28.12
CA MET A 163 -27.66 -4.40 -28.27
C MET A 163 -27.00 -4.58 -29.62
N LYS A 164 -26.63 -3.46 -30.24
CA LYS A 164 -25.81 -3.45 -31.47
C LYS A 164 -24.36 -3.83 -31.13
N LYS A 165 -23.66 -4.49 -32.07
CA LYS A 165 -22.22 -4.78 -31.95
C LYS A 165 -21.42 -3.48 -32.03
N ASN A 166 -21.01 -3.00 -30.88
CA ASN A 166 -20.20 -1.78 -30.70
C ASN A 166 -19.41 -1.90 -29.39
N GLU A 167 -18.67 -0.86 -29.07
CA GLU A 167 -17.85 -0.81 -27.84
C GLU A 167 -18.70 -0.86 -26.56
N GLN A 168 -19.90 -0.26 -26.55
CA GLN A 168 -20.82 -0.34 -25.41
C GLN A 168 -21.23 -1.79 -25.10
N LYS A 169 -21.60 -2.57 -26.15
CA LYS A 169 -21.88 -4.00 -25.98
C LYS A 169 -20.68 -4.77 -25.49
N ALA A 170 -19.51 -4.47 -26.06
CA ALA A 170 -18.25 -5.10 -25.64
C ALA A 170 -17.94 -4.83 -24.15
N ARG A 171 -18.20 -3.60 -23.70
CA ARG A 171 -18.00 -3.19 -22.30
C ARG A 171 -18.96 -3.90 -21.34
N VAL A 172 -20.24 -4.02 -21.71
CA VAL A 172 -21.24 -4.77 -20.92
C VAL A 172 -20.86 -6.25 -20.80
N LEU A 173 -20.45 -6.86 -21.92
CA LEU A 173 -19.97 -8.25 -21.93
C LEU A 173 -18.73 -8.45 -21.04
N TYR A 174 -17.81 -7.48 -21.04
CA TYR A 174 -16.65 -7.54 -20.16
C TYR A 174 -17.05 -7.45 -18.68
N ALA A 175 -17.95 -6.54 -18.33
CA ALA A 175 -18.48 -6.41 -16.97
C ALA A 175 -19.21 -7.69 -16.51
N ALA A 176 -19.98 -8.32 -17.42
CA ALA A 176 -20.62 -9.62 -17.15
C ALA A 176 -19.58 -10.72 -16.92
N GLY A 177 -18.53 -10.77 -17.74
CA GLY A 177 -17.42 -11.71 -17.56
C GLY A 177 -16.74 -11.57 -16.18
N GLN A 178 -16.54 -10.34 -15.73
CA GLN A 178 -15.99 -10.09 -14.39
C GLN A 178 -16.94 -10.50 -13.26
N MET A 179 -18.25 -10.34 -13.44
CA MET A 179 -19.24 -10.79 -12.45
C MET A 179 -19.31 -12.32 -12.38
N TYR A 180 -19.28 -13.02 -13.52
CA TYR A 180 -19.19 -14.48 -13.55
C TYR A 180 -17.88 -14.99 -12.93
N GLU A 181 -16.76 -14.28 -13.13
CA GLU A 181 -15.50 -14.58 -12.43
C GLU A 181 -15.66 -14.44 -10.92
N GLY A 182 -16.37 -13.41 -10.45
CA GLY A 182 -16.69 -13.19 -9.03
C GLY A 182 -17.59 -14.28 -8.43
N LEU A 183 -18.40 -14.93 -9.27
CA LEU A 183 -19.26 -16.08 -8.90
C LEU A 183 -18.53 -17.43 -9.02
N ASP A 184 -17.25 -17.46 -9.41
CA ASP A 184 -16.43 -18.64 -9.74
C ASP A 184 -16.99 -19.49 -10.91
N GLU A 185 -17.82 -18.89 -11.77
CA GLU A 185 -18.36 -19.49 -12.99
C GLU A 185 -17.42 -19.26 -14.18
N LYS A 186 -16.38 -20.08 -14.27
CA LYS A 186 -15.26 -19.89 -15.20
C LYS A 186 -15.66 -20.03 -16.67
N GLU A 187 -16.52 -20.97 -16.98
CA GLU A 187 -17.02 -21.24 -18.33
C GLU A 187 -17.85 -20.06 -18.83
N SER A 188 -18.81 -19.59 -18.02
CA SER A 188 -19.65 -18.43 -18.35
C SER A 188 -18.81 -17.15 -18.46
N ALA A 189 -17.85 -16.93 -17.57
CA ALA A 189 -16.91 -15.81 -17.66
C ALA A 189 -16.10 -15.84 -18.96
N SER A 190 -15.58 -17.00 -19.35
CA SER A 190 -14.84 -17.22 -20.60
C SER A 190 -15.70 -16.91 -21.83
N GLU A 191 -16.95 -17.37 -21.87
CA GLU A 191 -17.87 -17.07 -22.96
C GLU A 191 -18.10 -15.57 -23.12
N MET A 192 -18.33 -14.86 -22.03
CA MET A 192 -18.49 -13.40 -22.06
C MET A 192 -17.23 -12.69 -22.56
N TYR A 193 -16.04 -13.04 -22.05
CA TYR A 193 -14.78 -12.45 -22.52
C TYR A 193 -14.48 -12.75 -23.99
N LEU A 194 -14.81 -13.92 -24.49
CA LEU A 194 -14.69 -14.25 -25.90
C LEU A 194 -15.66 -13.45 -26.78
N ALA A 195 -16.90 -13.21 -26.28
CA ALA A 195 -17.92 -12.41 -26.97
C ALA A 195 -17.53 -10.92 -27.06
N VAL A 196 -16.73 -10.39 -26.11
CA VAL A 196 -16.18 -9.02 -26.16
C VAL A 196 -15.49 -8.79 -27.51
N ASN A 197 -14.57 -9.66 -27.89
CA ASN A 197 -13.77 -9.49 -29.12
C ASN A 197 -14.61 -9.59 -30.41
N LYS A 198 -15.79 -10.21 -30.35
CA LYS A 198 -16.76 -10.27 -31.48
C LYS A 198 -17.64 -9.01 -31.57
N SER A 199 -17.56 -8.12 -30.58
CA SER A 199 -18.44 -6.94 -30.45
C SER A 199 -17.77 -5.62 -30.81
N ARG A 200 -16.62 -5.63 -31.47
CA ARG A 200 -15.83 -4.45 -31.88
C ARG A 200 -15.39 -3.57 -30.71
N PRO A 201 -14.62 -4.13 -29.77
CA PRO A 201 -14.08 -3.37 -28.64
C PRO A 201 -12.98 -2.40 -29.08
N SER A 202 -12.67 -1.42 -28.22
CA SER A 202 -11.39 -0.71 -28.27
C SER A 202 -10.24 -1.69 -28.07
N TYR A 203 -9.01 -1.26 -28.41
CA TYR A 203 -7.84 -2.13 -28.28
C TYR A 203 -7.65 -2.63 -26.83
N ASP A 204 -7.70 -1.70 -25.88
CA ASP A 204 -7.48 -2.00 -24.47
C ASP A 204 -8.54 -2.98 -23.92
N LEU A 205 -9.81 -2.72 -24.18
CA LEU A 205 -10.89 -3.60 -23.76
C LEU A 205 -10.74 -5.01 -24.36
N GLY A 206 -10.38 -5.08 -25.66
CA GLY A 206 -10.12 -6.37 -26.32
C GLY A 206 -8.90 -7.10 -25.77
N PHE A 207 -7.86 -6.38 -25.40
CA PHE A 207 -6.67 -6.93 -24.74
C PHE A 207 -7.01 -7.51 -23.36
N TYR A 208 -7.67 -6.71 -22.50
CA TYR A 208 -8.03 -7.17 -21.15
C TYR A 208 -9.02 -8.33 -21.17
N ALA A 209 -9.94 -8.36 -22.15
CA ALA A 209 -10.83 -9.50 -22.32
C ALA A 209 -10.06 -10.81 -22.65
N LYS A 210 -9.06 -10.75 -23.53
CA LYS A 210 -8.19 -11.90 -23.82
C LYS A 210 -7.34 -12.30 -22.62
N LEU A 211 -6.82 -11.31 -21.88
CA LEU A 211 -6.00 -11.50 -20.69
C LEU A 211 -6.81 -12.21 -19.59
N ASN A 212 -8.02 -11.70 -19.29
CA ASN A 212 -8.88 -12.26 -18.26
C ASN A 212 -9.42 -13.64 -18.67
N ASN A 213 -9.72 -13.85 -19.96
CA ASN A 213 -10.08 -15.19 -20.44
C ASN A 213 -8.97 -16.22 -20.18
N ALA A 214 -7.71 -15.86 -20.49
CA ALA A 214 -6.56 -16.74 -20.21
C ALA A 214 -6.36 -16.96 -18.70
N LEU A 215 -6.59 -15.92 -17.89
CA LEU A 215 -6.46 -15.95 -16.43
C LEU A 215 -7.51 -16.87 -15.79
N VAL A 216 -8.77 -16.77 -16.21
CA VAL A 216 -9.88 -17.59 -15.68
C VAL A 216 -9.67 -19.06 -16.00
N LEU A 217 -9.31 -19.35 -17.24
CA LEU A 217 -9.06 -20.74 -17.69
C LEU A 217 -7.72 -21.29 -17.23
N GLY A 218 -6.81 -20.46 -16.71
CA GLY A 218 -5.45 -20.87 -16.32
C GLY A 218 -4.59 -21.40 -17.46
N GLN A 219 -4.87 -20.96 -18.70
CA GLN A 219 -4.25 -21.45 -19.93
C GLN A 219 -3.00 -20.66 -20.30
N THR A 220 -1.84 -21.31 -20.26
CA THR A 220 -0.54 -20.69 -20.60
C THR A 220 -0.48 -20.21 -22.04
N GLU A 221 -1.08 -20.96 -22.98
CA GLU A 221 -1.08 -20.65 -24.40
C GLU A 221 -1.70 -19.28 -24.73
N GLY A 222 -2.75 -18.88 -24.01
CA GLY A 222 -3.40 -17.58 -24.15
C GLY A 222 -2.43 -16.44 -23.85
N PHE A 223 -1.66 -16.55 -22.78
CA PHE A 223 -0.65 -15.55 -22.40
C PHE A 223 0.52 -15.49 -23.39
N GLU A 224 0.98 -16.65 -23.89
CA GLU A 224 2.05 -16.68 -24.89
C GLU A 224 1.65 -15.97 -26.18
N LYS A 225 0.41 -16.13 -26.64
CA LYS A 225 -0.12 -15.40 -27.81
C LYS A 225 -0.10 -13.88 -27.56
N LEU A 226 -0.50 -13.45 -26.35
CA LEU A 226 -0.46 -12.04 -25.98
C LEU A 226 0.98 -11.49 -25.91
N LEU A 227 1.94 -12.24 -25.38
CA LEU A 227 3.35 -11.84 -25.30
C LEU A 227 4.02 -11.74 -26.68
N LYS A 228 3.63 -12.58 -27.64
CA LYS A 228 4.15 -12.58 -29.02
C LYS A 228 3.62 -11.41 -29.86
N ASP A 229 2.47 -10.82 -29.50
CA ASP A 229 1.90 -9.69 -30.24
C ASP A 229 2.68 -8.41 -29.89
N SER A 230 3.35 -7.86 -30.89
CA SER A 230 4.18 -6.65 -30.76
C SER A 230 3.39 -5.41 -30.29
N LYS A 231 2.08 -5.39 -30.49
CA LYS A 231 1.19 -4.31 -30.01
C LYS A 231 1.02 -4.30 -28.50
N ASN A 232 1.31 -5.42 -27.82
CA ASN A 232 1.21 -5.57 -26.37
C ASN A 232 2.52 -5.25 -25.65
N LYS A 233 3.52 -4.68 -26.31
CA LYS A 233 4.84 -4.41 -25.71
C LYS A 233 4.73 -3.56 -24.43
N ASP A 234 3.85 -2.59 -24.41
CA ASP A 234 3.64 -1.68 -23.29
C ASP A 234 2.71 -2.28 -22.20
N LEU A 235 2.14 -3.45 -22.47
CA LEU A 235 1.22 -4.18 -21.57
C LEU A 235 1.80 -5.51 -21.08
N GLN A 236 3.09 -5.77 -21.32
CA GLN A 236 3.75 -7.01 -20.91
C GLN A 236 3.76 -7.20 -19.40
N ASP A 237 3.84 -6.10 -18.64
CA ASP A 237 3.73 -6.12 -17.17
C ASP A 237 2.42 -6.76 -16.70
N LYS A 238 1.29 -6.45 -17.36
CA LYS A 238 -0.03 -7.02 -17.06
C LYS A 238 -0.11 -8.50 -17.39
N ILE A 239 0.51 -8.91 -18.49
CA ILE A 239 0.54 -10.32 -18.90
C ILE A 239 1.34 -11.14 -17.89
N TYR A 240 2.55 -10.69 -17.52
CA TYR A 240 3.36 -11.38 -16.51
C TYR A 240 2.69 -11.39 -15.12
N GLU A 241 1.99 -10.33 -14.75
CA GLU A 241 1.20 -10.28 -13.51
C GLU A 241 0.09 -11.34 -13.52
N ALA A 242 -0.67 -11.44 -14.59
CA ALA A 242 -1.73 -12.43 -14.74
C ALA A 242 -1.17 -13.88 -14.75
N MET A 243 -0.06 -14.12 -15.45
CA MET A 243 0.64 -15.41 -15.41
C MET A 243 1.07 -15.77 -13.99
N SER A 244 1.60 -14.81 -13.24
CA SER A 244 1.96 -15.00 -11.84
C SER A 244 0.76 -15.42 -10.99
N MET A 245 -0.40 -14.80 -11.18
CA MET A 245 -1.63 -15.17 -10.46
C MET A 245 -2.03 -16.63 -10.73
N VAL A 246 -1.90 -17.10 -11.98
CA VAL A 246 -2.17 -18.50 -12.35
C VAL A 246 -1.19 -19.44 -11.63
N GLU A 247 0.10 -19.16 -11.66
CA GLU A 247 1.10 -20.00 -10.99
C GLU A 247 0.91 -20.01 -9.46
N MET A 248 0.50 -18.89 -8.88
CA MET A 248 0.15 -18.82 -7.45
C MET A 248 -1.07 -19.68 -7.10
N ARG A 249 -2.11 -19.69 -7.94
CA ARG A 249 -3.29 -20.55 -7.76
C ARG A 249 -2.92 -22.05 -7.84
N LYS A 250 -1.93 -22.41 -8.67
CA LYS A 250 -1.39 -23.77 -8.77
C LYS A 250 -0.45 -24.16 -7.60
N GLY A 251 -0.13 -23.21 -6.70
CA GLY A 251 0.81 -23.43 -5.60
C GLY A 251 2.28 -23.20 -5.96
N ASN A 252 2.60 -22.83 -7.20
CA ASN A 252 3.95 -22.62 -7.71
C ASN A 252 4.50 -21.23 -7.33
N SER A 253 4.61 -20.96 -6.02
CA SER A 253 4.99 -19.63 -5.51
C SER A 253 6.33 -19.11 -6.05
N LYS A 254 7.31 -19.99 -6.28
CA LYS A 254 8.63 -19.61 -6.83
C LYS A 254 8.54 -19.07 -8.25
N ASP A 255 7.77 -19.71 -9.11
CA ASP A 255 7.59 -19.28 -10.49
C ASP A 255 6.68 -18.06 -10.58
N GLY A 256 5.66 -17.98 -9.73
CA GLY A 256 4.84 -16.79 -9.57
C GLY A 256 5.66 -15.54 -9.20
N VAL A 257 6.62 -15.67 -8.28
CA VAL A 257 7.53 -14.58 -7.93
C VAL A 257 8.41 -14.17 -9.10
N LYS A 258 8.99 -15.12 -9.86
CA LYS A 258 9.79 -14.80 -11.06
C LYS A 258 8.97 -14.02 -12.10
N LEU A 259 7.72 -14.40 -12.28
CA LEU A 259 6.80 -13.72 -13.19
C LEU A 259 6.44 -12.31 -12.71
N LEU A 260 6.19 -12.10 -11.41
CA LEU A 260 5.99 -10.75 -10.86
C LEU A 260 7.24 -9.88 -10.98
N GLN A 261 8.43 -10.46 -10.80
CA GLN A 261 9.68 -9.75 -11.06
C GLN A 261 9.85 -9.38 -12.54
N ALA A 262 9.38 -10.25 -13.46
CA ALA A 262 9.33 -9.93 -14.87
C ALA A 262 8.31 -8.82 -15.17
N SER A 263 7.14 -8.85 -14.53
CA SER A 263 6.16 -7.77 -14.58
C SER A 263 6.79 -6.43 -14.16
N ALA A 264 7.43 -6.36 -12.99
CA ALA A 264 8.07 -5.15 -12.50
C ALA A 264 9.17 -4.61 -13.45
N ARG A 265 9.96 -5.51 -14.06
CA ARG A 265 11.02 -5.12 -15.01
C ARG A 265 10.50 -4.57 -16.34
N ASN A 266 9.33 -5.03 -16.76
CA ASN A 266 8.70 -4.62 -18.03
C ASN A 266 7.68 -3.53 -17.85
N SER A 267 7.36 -3.10 -16.62
CA SER A 267 6.37 -2.07 -16.38
C SER A 267 6.87 -0.70 -16.83
N GLN A 268 6.09 -0.06 -17.68
CA GLN A 268 6.25 1.33 -18.08
C GLN A 268 5.30 2.24 -17.29
N ASN A 269 4.35 1.67 -16.57
CA ASN A 269 3.38 2.40 -15.77
C ASN A 269 3.89 2.57 -14.33
N LEU A 270 4.47 3.74 -14.05
CA LEU A 270 5.00 4.09 -12.74
C LEU A 270 3.93 4.18 -11.64
N GLN A 271 2.66 4.39 -12.00
CA GLN A 271 1.56 4.39 -11.03
C GLN A 271 1.18 2.97 -10.58
N GLN A 272 1.38 1.97 -11.45
CA GLN A 272 1.08 0.57 -11.14
C GLN A 272 2.26 -0.16 -10.46
N LEU A 273 3.47 0.28 -10.73
CA LEU A 273 4.70 -0.37 -10.24
C LEU A 273 4.74 -0.56 -8.72
N PRO A 274 4.33 0.42 -7.87
CA PRO A 274 4.28 0.22 -6.42
C PRO A 274 3.39 -0.94 -5.99
N TYR A 275 2.28 -1.18 -6.69
CA TYR A 275 1.39 -2.31 -6.37
C TYR A 275 1.99 -3.67 -6.76
N THR A 276 2.79 -3.72 -7.84
CA THR A 276 3.54 -4.93 -8.18
C THR A 276 4.61 -5.23 -7.13
N PHE A 277 5.32 -4.19 -6.64
CA PHE A 277 6.26 -4.35 -5.53
C PHE A 277 5.57 -4.75 -4.24
N LEU A 278 4.39 -4.20 -3.95
CA LEU A 278 3.59 -4.59 -2.78
C LEU A 278 3.20 -6.07 -2.84
N LYS A 279 2.78 -6.56 -4.01
CA LYS A 279 2.48 -7.99 -4.20
C LYS A 279 3.72 -8.86 -3.97
N LEU A 280 4.89 -8.45 -4.46
CA LEU A 280 6.15 -9.16 -4.21
C LEU A 280 6.50 -9.14 -2.72
N ALA A 281 6.36 -8.00 -2.05
CA ALA A 281 6.60 -7.85 -0.63
C ALA A 281 5.71 -8.79 0.20
N ASP A 282 4.40 -8.78 -0.08
CA ASP A 282 3.40 -9.64 0.58
C ASP A 282 3.69 -11.13 0.35
N LEU A 283 4.13 -11.53 -0.84
CA LEU A 283 4.49 -12.91 -1.15
C LEU A 283 5.74 -13.37 -0.41
N TYR A 284 6.80 -12.56 -0.44
CA TYR A 284 8.02 -12.87 0.32
C TYR A 284 7.75 -12.94 1.82
N TYR A 285 6.89 -12.07 2.34
CA TYR A 285 6.52 -12.08 3.75
C TYR A 285 5.64 -13.29 4.11
N ASN A 286 4.47 -13.43 3.46
CA ASN A 286 3.43 -14.35 3.92
C ASN A 286 3.64 -15.80 3.45
N LYS A 287 4.26 -16.01 2.26
CA LYS A 287 4.36 -17.34 1.65
C LYS A 287 5.78 -17.93 1.70
N MET A 288 6.79 -17.08 1.63
CA MET A 288 8.18 -17.54 1.54
C MET A 288 8.97 -17.34 2.83
N GLY A 289 8.46 -16.58 3.79
CA GLY A 289 9.17 -16.27 5.06
C GLY A 289 10.50 -15.56 4.85
N ASN A 290 10.71 -14.93 3.69
CA ASN A 290 11.94 -14.21 3.39
C ASN A 290 11.77 -12.73 3.72
N TYR A 291 11.99 -12.41 4.98
CA TYR A 291 11.78 -11.06 5.52
C TYR A 291 12.78 -10.02 4.98
N GLU A 292 14.00 -10.43 4.56
CA GLU A 292 14.97 -9.52 3.94
C GLU A 292 14.46 -9.00 2.59
N LEU A 293 14.01 -9.90 1.72
CA LEU A 293 13.44 -9.51 0.43
C LEU A 293 12.09 -8.80 0.58
N ALA A 294 11.27 -9.25 1.53
CA ALA A 294 10.02 -8.56 1.86
C ALA A 294 10.29 -7.10 2.27
N ALA A 295 11.27 -6.85 3.15
CA ALA A 295 11.66 -5.51 3.56
C ALA A 295 12.09 -4.64 2.37
N ALA A 296 12.94 -5.17 1.48
CA ALA A 296 13.42 -4.45 0.31
C ALA A 296 12.28 -4.07 -0.65
N TYR A 297 11.28 -4.94 -0.84
CA TYR A 297 10.12 -4.64 -1.67
C TYR A 297 9.12 -3.70 -0.99
N TYR A 298 8.90 -3.79 0.34
CA TYR A 298 8.11 -2.80 1.07
C TYR A 298 8.77 -1.42 1.04
N ASP A 299 10.09 -1.34 1.13
CA ASP A 299 10.85 -0.10 1.02
C ASP A 299 10.69 0.54 -0.38
N SER A 300 10.82 -0.28 -1.42
CA SER A 300 10.56 0.13 -2.81
C SER A 300 9.11 0.60 -3.00
N THR A 301 8.14 -0.09 -2.40
CA THR A 301 6.72 0.31 -2.43
C THR A 301 6.51 1.64 -1.73
N ALA A 302 7.04 1.80 -0.51
CA ALA A 302 6.89 3.01 0.30
C ALA A 302 7.47 4.26 -0.38
N SER A 303 8.56 4.08 -1.15
CA SER A 303 9.22 5.17 -1.87
C SER A 303 8.43 5.69 -3.08
N LEU A 304 7.54 4.86 -3.64
CA LEU A 304 6.78 5.16 -4.87
C LEU A 304 5.29 5.40 -4.62
N LEU A 305 4.74 4.90 -3.51
CA LEU A 305 3.31 4.98 -3.21
C LEU A 305 2.94 6.38 -2.68
N SER A 306 1.83 6.92 -3.16
CA SER A 306 1.32 8.20 -2.68
C SER A 306 0.89 8.12 -1.20
N PRO A 307 1.19 9.15 -0.37
CA PRO A 307 0.70 9.21 1.01
C PRO A 307 -0.83 9.18 1.16
N GLN A 308 -1.57 9.55 0.12
CA GLN A 308 -3.04 9.52 0.08
C GLN A 308 -3.60 8.13 -0.28
N ASP A 309 -2.73 7.20 -0.68
CA ASP A 309 -3.16 5.84 -1.03
C ASP A 309 -3.66 5.09 0.21
N PRO A 310 -4.80 4.38 0.13
CA PRO A 310 -5.32 3.59 1.26
C PRO A 310 -4.33 2.55 1.81
N ALA A 311 -3.43 2.01 0.96
CA ALA A 311 -2.44 1.03 1.37
C ALA A 311 -1.22 1.66 2.07
N TYR A 312 -1.01 2.99 1.96
CA TYR A 312 0.20 3.67 2.40
C TYR A 312 0.51 3.43 3.89
N LYS A 313 -0.48 3.60 4.77
CA LYS A 313 -0.30 3.41 6.21
C LYS A 313 0.19 1.99 6.53
N ARG A 314 -0.46 0.97 5.96
CA ARG A 314 -0.08 -0.44 6.13
C ARG A 314 1.34 -0.72 5.62
N VAL A 315 1.70 -0.14 4.48
CA VAL A 315 3.03 -0.31 3.88
C VAL A 315 4.11 0.28 4.79
N ILE A 316 3.92 1.50 5.30
CA ILE A 316 4.87 2.15 6.21
C ILE A 316 5.03 1.39 7.53
N GLU A 317 3.95 0.86 8.10
CA GLU A 317 4.01 0.04 9.31
C GLU A 317 4.82 -1.24 9.08
N LYS A 318 4.57 -1.94 7.96
CA LYS A 318 5.35 -3.13 7.57
C LYS A 318 6.82 -2.81 7.28
N GLN A 319 7.08 -1.72 6.57
CA GLN A 319 8.44 -1.23 6.29
C GLN A 319 9.23 -1.01 7.59
N ARG A 320 8.64 -0.31 8.57
CA ARG A 320 9.28 -0.05 9.87
C ARG A 320 9.57 -1.35 10.62
N SER A 321 8.56 -2.20 10.75
CA SER A 321 8.69 -3.48 11.48
C SER A 321 9.74 -4.39 10.86
N LEU A 322 9.78 -4.47 9.53
CA LEU A 322 10.77 -5.25 8.80
C LEU A 322 12.14 -4.57 8.76
N GLY A 323 12.21 -3.25 8.81
CA GLY A 323 13.47 -2.51 8.96
C GLY A 323 14.18 -2.88 10.26
N ASP A 324 13.44 -2.96 11.37
CA ASP A 324 13.97 -3.43 12.64
C ASP A 324 14.44 -4.89 12.58
N PHE A 325 13.68 -5.74 11.91
CA PHE A 325 14.08 -7.14 11.67
C PHE A 325 15.39 -7.21 10.88
N VAL A 326 15.48 -6.53 9.73
CA VAL A 326 16.67 -6.55 8.87
C VAL A 326 17.89 -6.03 9.63
N LYS A 327 17.72 -4.99 10.44
CA LYS A 327 18.81 -4.44 11.28
C LYS A 327 19.40 -5.52 12.18
N GLN A 328 18.58 -6.21 12.99
CA GLN A 328 19.06 -7.22 13.91
C GLN A 328 19.62 -8.44 13.19
N TYR A 329 18.92 -8.90 12.15
CA TYR A 329 19.34 -10.04 11.37
C TYR A 329 20.67 -9.80 10.64
N THR A 330 20.88 -8.60 10.11
CA THR A 330 22.14 -8.22 9.46
C THR A 330 23.30 -8.17 10.46
N ILE A 331 23.07 -7.67 11.69
CA ILE A 331 24.09 -7.70 12.74
C ILE A 331 24.49 -9.14 13.03
N ILE A 332 23.54 -10.04 13.28
CA ILE A 332 23.80 -11.45 13.56
C ILE A 332 24.60 -12.10 12.41
N LYS A 333 24.16 -11.97 11.17
CA LYS A 333 24.85 -12.52 9.99
C LYS A 333 26.27 -11.97 9.84
N THR A 334 26.43 -10.67 10.06
CA THR A 334 27.73 -10.00 9.92
C THR A 334 28.70 -10.49 11.00
N GLU A 335 28.26 -10.51 12.28
CA GLU A 335 29.11 -10.97 13.39
C GLU A 335 29.44 -12.46 13.23
N ASP A 336 28.49 -13.32 12.81
CA ASP A 336 28.75 -14.72 12.49
C ASP A 336 29.81 -14.90 11.41
N SER A 337 29.71 -14.10 10.35
CA SER A 337 30.65 -14.14 9.24
C SER A 337 32.04 -13.69 9.69
N LEU A 338 32.12 -12.59 10.47
CA LEU A 338 33.38 -12.07 11.01
C LEU A 338 34.05 -13.06 11.99
N GLN A 339 33.27 -13.69 12.86
CA GLN A 339 33.78 -14.71 13.79
C GLN A 339 34.25 -15.98 13.07
N LYS A 340 33.58 -16.39 11.98
CA LYS A 340 34.04 -17.50 11.12
C LYS A 340 35.35 -17.15 10.42
N LEU A 341 35.47 -15.92 9.89
CA LEU A 341 36.69 -15.44 9.24
C LEU A 341 37.87 -15.35 10.21
N ALA A 342 37.59 -14.94 11.49
CA ALA A 342 38.63 -14.86 12.50
C ALA A 342 39.25 -16.24 12.89
N LYS A 343 38.50 -17.33 12.66
CA LYS A 343 38.94 -18.71 12.91
C LYS A 343 39.64 -19.38 11.74
N MET A 344 39.70 -18.70 10.57
CA MET A 344 40.29 -19.27 9.35
C MET A 344 41.82 -19.20 9.35
N ASN A 345 42.43 -20.13 8.68
CA ASN A 345 43.87 -20.08 8.38
C ASN A 345 44.20 -18.81 7.57
N PRO A 346 45.32 -18.07 7.89
CA PRO A 346 45.66 -16.82 7.21
C PRO A 346 45.67 -16.89 5.69
N ALA A 347 46.19 -17.98 5.12
CA ALA A 347 46.24 -18.16 3.67
C ALA A 347 44.86 -18.38 3.02
N GLN A 348 43.95 -19.03 3.74
CA GLN A 348 42.55 -19.19 3.29
C GLN A 348 41.78 -17.89 3.44
N LEU A 349 41.98 -17.16 4.54
CA LEU A 349 41.38 -15.87 4.80
C LEU A 349 41.70 -14.87 3.70
N GLU A 350 42.96 -14.75 3.29
CA GLU A 350 43.39 -13.82 2.26
C GLU A 350 42.67 -14.10 0.92
N LYS A 351 42.62 -15.37 0.49
CA LYS A 351 41.85 -15.79 -0.71
C LYS A 351 40.36 -15.44 -0.63
N VAL A 352 39.74 -15.63 0.56
CA VAL A 352 38.32 -15.31 0.75
C VAL A 352 38.09 -13.79 0.68
N LEU A 353 38.97 -13.00 1.31
CA LEU A 353 38.87 -11.54 1.29
C LEU A 353 39.08 -10.97 -0.12
N GLU A 354 40.06 -11.48 -0.85
CA GLU A 354 40.33 -11.14 -2.27
C GLU A 354 39.05 -11.43 -3.10
N LYS A 355 38.46 -12.61 -2.93
CA LYS A 355 37.22 -12.97 -3.64
C LYS A 355 36.08 -12.02 -3.32
N VAL A 356 35.87 -11.67 -2.03
CA VAL A 356 34.84 -10.73 -1.61
C VAL A 356 35.04 -9.34 -2.23
N VAL A 357 36.31 -8.88 -2.32
CA VAL A 357 36.63 -7.60 -2.97
C VAL A 357 36.33 -7.67 -4.47
N LEU A 358 36.70 -8.75 -5.14
CA LEU A 358 36.37 -8.96 -6.55
C LEU A 358 34.90 -9.03 -6.84
N ASP A 359 34.15 -9.77 -6.01
CA ASP A 359 32.69 -9.88 -6.13
C ASP A 359 31.97 -8.53 -5.90
N ARG A 360 32.45 -7.72 -4.94
CA ARG A 360 31.95 -6.34 -4.72
C ARG A 360 32.20 -5.44 -5.94
N LYS A 361 33.40 -5.52 -6.54
CA LYS A 361 33.71 -4.76 -7.75
C LYS A 361 32.85 -5.18 -8.92
N ALA A 362 32.75 -6.48 -9.18
CA ALA A 362 31.91 -7.01 -10.24
C ALA A 362 30.44 -6.57 -10.09
N LYS A 363 29.95 -6.52 -8.85
CA LYS A 363 28.60 -6.02 -8.57
C LYS A 363 28.49 -4.51 -8.83
N GLN A 364 29.45 -3.71 -8.39
CA GLN A 364 29.45 -2.26 -8.65
C GLN A 364 29.54 -1.96 -10.14
N GLU A 365 30.38 -2.67 -10.89
CA GLU A 365 30.45 -2.53 -12.33
C GLU A 365 29.17 -2.95 -13.04
N ALA A 366 28.54 -4.02 -12.60
CA ALA A 366 27.23 -4.45 -13.12
C ALA A 366 26.13 -3.42 -12.84
N ASP A 367 26.13 -2.82 -11.67
CA ASP A 367 25.15 -1.79 -11.30
C ASP A 367 25.39 -0.47 -12.05
N LEU A 368 26.66 -0.09 -12.26
CA LEU A 368 27.05 1.03 -13.13
C LEU A 368 26.65 0.78 -14.59
N ARG A 369 26.88 -0.43 -15.11
CA ARG A 369 26.47 -0.81 -16.47
C ARG A 369 24.98 -0.74 -16.66
N LYS A 370 24.20 -1.23 -15.69
CA LYS A 370 22.72 -1.11 -15.68
C LYS A 370 22.25 0.35 -15.65
N ALA A 371 22.89 1.19 -14.82
CA ALA A 371 22.61 2.62 -14.78
C ALA A 371 22.92 3.31 -16.12
N GLN A 372 24.03 2.97 -16.77
CA GLN A 372 24.39 3.46 -18.10
C GLN A 372 23.42 2.99 -19.20
N GLU A 373 22.94 1.73 -19.12
CA GLU A 373 21.93 1.22 -20.05
C GLU A 373 20.59 1.97 -19.92
N VAL A 374 20.17 2.31 -18.70
CA VAL A 374 18.97 3.11 -18.45
C VAL A 374 19.12 4.51 -19.03
N VAL A 375 20.27 5.16 -18.84
CA VAL A 375 20.59 6.47 -19.41
C VAL A 375 20.62 6.42 -20.93
N ASN A 376 21.26 5.39 -21.52
CA ASN A 376 21.35 5.23 -22.97
C ASN A 376 19.99 4.92 -23.63
N ARG A 377 19.09 4.17 -22.96
CA ARG A 377 17.71 3.98 -23.43
C ARG A 377 16.93 5.29 -23.40
N GLY A 378 17.08 6.10 -22.35
CA GLY A 378 16.46 7.42 -22.26
C GLY A 378 16.93 8.36 -23.37
N LEU A 379 18.21 8.33 -23.73
CA LEU A 379 18.78 9.14 -24.82
C LEU A 379 18.37 8.66 -26.22
N GLN A 380 18.13 7.36 -26.42
CA GLN A 380 17.63 6.83 -27.71
C GLN A 380 16.14 7.10 -27.92
N GLN A 381 15.32 7.10 -26.86
CA GLN A 381 13.91 7.50 -26.94
C GLN A 381 13.73 9.00 -27.16
N GLY A 382 14.67 9.84 -26.71
CA GLY A 382 14.65 11.30 -26.92
C GLY A 382 14.88 11.76 -28.37
N LYS A 383 15.31 10.87 -29.28
CA LYS A 383 15.52 11.25 -30.70
C LYS A 383 14.30 11.09 -31.61
N SER A 384 13.19 10.59 -31.10
CA SER A 384 11.97 10.31 -31.90
C SER A 384 10.80 11.26 -31.67
N ASN A 385 10.88 12.23 -30.75
CA ASN A 385 9.77 13.15 -30.46
C ASN A 385 10.27 14.57 -30.23
N THR A 386 10.46 15.31 -31.35
CA THR A 386 10.77 16.75 -31.33
C THR A 386 9.56 17.65 -31.05
N ASP A 387 8.35 17.09 -30.82
CA ASP A 387 7.10 17.88 -30.70
C ASP A 387 6.53 17.98 -29.27
N ILE A 388 7.25 17.57 -28.21
CA ILE A 388 6.72 17.62 -26.83
C ILE A 388 7.19 18.87 -26.05
N PHE A 389 7.97 19.77 -26.64
CA PHE A 389 8.61 20.88 -25.94
C PHE A 389 7.87 22.23 -25.99
N THR A 390 6.57 22.28 -26.29
CA THR A 390 5.84 23.56 -26.41
C THR A 390 4.79 23.83 -25.33
N ASP A 391 4.63 23.00 -24.31
CA ASP A 391 3.68 23.28 -23.23
C ASP A 391 4.36 23.26 -21.85
N PRO A 392 4.63 24.45 -21.23
CA PRO A 392 5.25 24.54 -19.90
C PRO A 392 4.37 24.04 -18.76
N ASN A 393 3.12 23.68 -19.00
CA ASN A 393 2.15 23.26 -17.98
C ASN A 393 1.92 21.74 -17.89
N LYS A 394 2.61 20.92 -18.69
CA LYS A 394 2.57 19.45 -18.49
C LYS A 394 3.59 19.03 -17.45
N THR A 395 3.12 18.83 -16.23
CA THR A 395 3.85 18.28 -15.09
C THR A 395 4.28 16.83 -15.38
N SER A 396 5.45 16.66 -16.02
CA SER A 396 6.12 15.35 -15.98
C SER A 396 6.80 15.18 -14.62
N TRP A 397 6.58 14.03 -14.00
CA TRP A 397 7.12 13.73 -12.68
C TRP A 397 8.65 13.84 -12.64
N TYR A 398 9.20 14.48 -11.57
CA TYR A 398 10.61 14.83 -11.42
C TYR A 398 11.58 13.68 -11.76
N PHE A 399 11.31 12.45 -11.30
CA PHE A 399 12.21 11.31 -11.50
C PHE A 399 12.15 10.66 -12.89
N THR A 400 11.18 11.01 -13.72
CA THR A 400 11.10 10.62 -15.13
C THR A 400 11.56 11.71 -16.07
N ASN A 401 11.87 12.90 -15.54
CA ASN A 401 12.34 14.04 -16.32
C ASN A 401 13.85 14.25 -16.09
N PRO A 402 14.74 13.81 -17.01
CA PRO A 402 16.18 13.95 -16.87
C PRO A 402 16.63 15.41 -16.74
N ILE A 403 15.91 16.35 -17.36
CA ILE A 403 16.19 17.78 -17.29
C ILE A 403 15.87 18.32 -15.91
N ALA A 404 14.70 17.94 -15.34
CA ALA A 404 14.31 18.31 -13.99
C ALA A 404 15.25 17.73 -12.93
N GLN A 405 15.71 16.48 -13.13
CA GLN A 405 16.71 15.84 -12.26
C GLN A 405 18.04 16.57 -12.31
N GLN A 406 18.49 16.94 -13.52
CA GLN A 406 19.75 17.66 -13.69
C GLN A 406 19.68 19.07 -13.11
N GLN A 407 18.58 19.78 -13.31
CA GLN A 407 18.33 21.09 -12.68
C GLN A 407 18.23 20.96 -11.16
N GLY A 408 17.54 19.94 -10.65
CA GLY A 408 17.48 19.67 -9.22
C GLY A 408 18.83 19.34 -8.61
N LYS A 409 19.65 18.55 -9.30
CA LYS A 409 21.03 18.23 -8.90
C LYS A 409 21.93 19.48 -8.92
N THR A 410 21.82 20.31 -9.94
CA THR A 410 22.55 21.58 -10.04
C THR A 410 22.11 22.54 -8.96
N SER A 411 20.78 22.71 -8.73
CA SER A 411 20.24 23.54 -7.64
C SER A 411 20.66 23.03 -6.27
N PHE A 412 20.67 21.71 -6.08
CA PHE A 412 21.17 21.09 -4.85
C PHE A 412 22.65 21.42 -4.63
N THR A 413 23.48 21.23 -5.63
CA THR A 413 24.94 21.50 -5.54
C THR A 413 25.22 22.98 -5.33
N THR A 414 24.41 23.86 -5.93
CA THR A 414 24.53 25.33 -5.75
C THR A 414 24.19 25.77 -4.33
N VAL A 415 23.15 25.17 -3.71
CA VAL A 415 22.66 25.55 -2.37
C VAL A 415 23.44 24.82 -1.27
N TRP A 416 23.82 23.56 -1.49
CA TRP A 416 24.32 22.66 -0.45
C TRP A 416 25.74 22.14 -0.70
N GLY A 417 26.36 22.48 -1.84
CA GLY A 417 27.69 22.00 -2.22
C GLY A 417 27.73 20.52 -2.56
N THR A 418 28.93 19.93 -2.57
CA THR A 418 29.17 18.50 -2.82
C THR A 418 29.10 17.68 -1.53
N ARG A 419 27.96 17.73 -0.85
CA ARG A 419 27.78 17.01 0.42
C ARG A 419 27.59 15.52 0.16
N ALA A 420 28.20 14.69 0.99
CA ALA A 420 27.99 13.25 0.98
C ALA A 420 26.55 12.90 1.44
N LEU A 421 25.99 11.83 0.86
CA LEU A 421 24.68 11.30 1.26
C LEU A 421 24.84 10.54 2.58
N GLU A 422 24.63 11.24 3.70
CA GLU A 422 24.73 10.71 5.05
C GLU A 422 23.62 11.26 5.95
N ASP A 423 23.37 10.62 7.08
CA ASP A 423 22.36 11.08 8.02
C ASP A 423 22.64 12.51 8.51
N ASN A 424 21.58 13.31 8.56
CA ASN A 424 21.64 14.69 9.01
C ASN A 424 22.50 15.65 8.15
N TRP A 425 22.73 15.37 6.88
CA TRP A 425 23.49 16.18 5.93
C TRP A 425 23.06 17.64 5.84
N ARG A 426 21.82 17.97 6.23
CA ARG A 426 21.28 19.36 6.25
C ARG A 426 21.72 20.20 7.43
N ARG A 427 22.39 19.63 8.45
CA ARG A 427 22.78 20.37 9.65
C ARG A 427 24.01 21.26 9.37
N LYS A 428 23.94 22.57 9.75
CA LYS A 428 25.03 23.52 9.60
C LYS A 428 26.31 23.11 10.34
N SER A 429 26.20 22.31 11.41
CA SER A 429 27.36 21.83 12.17
C SER A 429 28.27 20.87 11.41
N LYS A 430 27.89 20.42 10.21
CA LYS A 430 28.71 19.60 9.31
C LYS A 430 29.42 20.40 8.22
N ASP A 431 29.30 21.73 8.24
CA ASP A 431 29.93 22.65 7.26
C ASP A 431 31.45 22.86 7.49
N ASN A 432 32.05 22.30 8.53
CA ASN A 432 33.43 22.63 8.96
C ASN A 432 34.52 21.73 8.39
N ALA A 433 34.38 21.26 7.17
CA ALA A 433 35.51 20.65 6.47
C ALA A 433 35.50 21.06 5.00
N LEU A 434 35.93 22.28 4.72
CA LEU A 434 36.73 22.63 3.54
C LEU A 434 36.61 24.12 3.27
N ASN A 435 37.69 24.87 3.57
CA ASN A 435 37.91 26.22 3.10
C ASN A 435 37.97 26.26 1.59
N PHE A 436 37.30 27.22 1.00
CA PHE A 436 37.59 27.62 -0.37
C PHE A 436 37.55 29.11 -0.59
N ASP A 437 38.69 29.61 -1.02
CA ASP A 437 38.89 30.92 -1.63
C ASP A 437 38.16 31.05 -2.97
N SER A 438 37.52 32.10 -3.10
CA SER A 438 37.14 33.11 -4.11
C SER A 438 37.11 32.84 -5.64
N PRO A 439 36.41 33.75 -6.35
CA PRO A 439 35.72 33.40 -7.60
C PRO A 439 36.41 33.90 -8.87
N THR A 440 36.26 33.22 -9.96
CA THR A 440 36.45 33.83 -11.28
C THR A 440 35.37 33.38 -12.27
N ASN A 441 34.75 34.40 -12.86
CA ASN A 441 33.88 34.31 -14.04
C ASN A 441 34.53 33.51 -15.18
N ASN A 442 33.78 32.58 -15.80
CA ASN A 442 33.96 32.42 -17.23
C ASN A 442 32.74 31.77 -17.91
N SER A 443 32.16 32.50 -18.83
CA SER A 443 31.05 32.18 -19.71
C SER A 443 31.49 31.34 -20.92
N GLN A 444 32.00 30.11 -20.73
CA GLN A 444 32.41 29.21 -21.82
C GLN A 444 32.15 27.72 -21.58
N ALA A 445 31.11 27.37 -20.82
CA ALA A 445 30.85 25.99 -20.42
C ALA A 445 29.75 25.25 -21.20
N ILE A 446 29.33 25.75 -22.37
CA ILE A 446 28.21 25.08 -23.13
C ILE A 446 28.68 24.09 -24.15
N ASN A 447 30.00 24.02 -24.51
CA ASN A 447 30.48 23.11 -25.54
C ASN A 447 31.31 21.89 -25.03
N ASN A 448 31.37 21.65 -23.71
CA ASN A 448 32.16 20.53 -23.17
C ASN A 448 31.37 19.36 -22.59
N SER A 449 30.04 19.36 -22.69
CA SER A 449 29.21 18.25 -22.13
C SER A 449 29.32 16.92 -22.90
N ASN A 450 29.85 16.96 -24.13
CA ASN A 450 30.08 15.71 -24.90
C ASN A 450 31.42 14.99 -24.62
N ASN A 451 32.34 15.62 -23.87
CA ASN A 451 33.61 15.01 -23.51
C ASN A 451 33.73 14.53 -22.06
N THR A 452 32.84 14.96 -21.17
CA THR A 452 32.87 14.60 -19.74
C THR A 452 32.44 13.14 -19.50
N PHE A 453 31.64 12.55 -20.40
CA PHE A 453 31.24 11.14 -20.30
C PHE A 453 32.25 10.15 -20.91
N LYS A 454 33.24 10.61 -21.63
CA LYS A 454 34.32 9.74 -22.12
C LYS A 454 35.44 9.52 -21.11
N ASN A 455 35.49 10.29 -20.02
CA ASN A 455 36.52 10.23 -18.99
C ASN A 455 35.99 9.86 -17.60
N LEU A 456 34.88 9.09 -17.50
CA LEU A 456 34.68 8.24 -16.33
C LEU A 456 35.58 7.01 -16.47
N SER A 457 36.91 7.27 -16.54
CA SER A 457 37.88 6.27 -16.20
C SER A 457 37.66 5.89 -14.76
N ILE A 458 37.15 4.69 -14.51
CA ILE A 458 37.24 4.00 -13.25
C ILE A 458 38.67 4.21 -12.76
N PRO A 459 38.88 4.72 -11.53
CA PRO A 459 40.23 4.75 -10.98
C PRO A 459 40.75 3.33 -11.02
N GLN A 460 41.73 3.09 -11.89
CA GLN A 460 42.24 1.74 -12.21
C GLN A 460 43.06 1.13 -11.07
N GLU A 461 43.15 1.82 -9.92
CA GLU A 461 43.99 1.44 -8.78
C GLU A 461 43.28 1.35 -7.41
N LEU A 462 41.96 1.48 -7.35
CA LEU A 462 41.23 1.16 -6.13
C LEU A 462 40.81 -0.31 -6.12
N GLY A 463 41.67 -1.12 -5.62
CA GLY A 463 41.32 -2.47 -5.32
C GLY A 463 42.46 -3.44 -5.45
N THR A 464 43.01 -3.75 -4.38
CA THR A 464 43.36 -5.12 -4.07
C THR A 464 43.94 -5.23 -2.66
N LYS A 465 44.95 -4.49 -2.31
CA LYS A 465 45.56 -4.63 -0.97
C LYS A 465 44.96 -3.70 0.08
N ALA A 466 44.54 -2.50 -0.28
CA ALA A 466 43.93 -1.55 0.64
C ALA A 466 42.51 -2.00 1.07
N ASP A 467 41.69 -2.47 0.12
CA ASP A 467 40.33 -2.97 0.43
C ASP A 467 40.36 -4.26 1.25
N VAL A 468 41.31 -5.14 0.97
CA VAL A 468 41.56 -6.35 1.77
C VAL A 468 41.98 -5.98 3.18
N ALA A 469 42.89 -5.01 3.35
CA ALA A 469 43.32 -4.52 4.64
C ALA A 469 42.20 -3.88 5.46
N GLU A 470 41.32 -3.09 4.82
CA GLU A 470 40.11 -2.54 5.47
C GLU A 470 39.16 -3.61 5.94
N LEU A 471 38.90 -4.63 5.11
CA LEU A 471 38.06 -5.76 5.52
C LEU A 471 38.70 -6.57 6.65
N LYS A 472 40.01 -6.76 6.60
CA LYS A 472 40.76 -7.48 7.63
C LYS A 472 40.76 -6.76 8.98
N ALA A 473 40.77 -5.42 8.97
CA ALA A 473 40.68 -4.61 10.18
C ALA A 473 39.32 -4.75 10.92
N LYS A 474 38.26 -5.15 10.22
CA LYS A 474 36.92 -5.40 10.80
C LYS A 474 36.77 -6.77 11.44
N ILE A 475 37.73 -7.68 11.22
CA ILE A 475 37.68 -9.06 11.76
C ILE A 475 38.18 -9.07 13.21
N PRO A 476 37.44 -9.66 14.15
CA PRO A 476 37.80 -9.68 15.57
C PRO A 476 38.84 -10.73 15.87
N PHE A 477 40.13 -10.40 15.70
CA PHE A 477 41.23 -11.31 15.96
C PHE A 477 41.66 -11.33 17.44
N SER A 478 41.48 -10.22 18.17
CA SER A 478 41.83 -10.20 19.61
C SER A 478 40.69 -10.79 20.45
N ALA A 479 41.02 -11.31 21.65
CA ALA A 479 40.04 -11.83 22.59
C ALA A 479 39.00 -10.77 22.98
N GLU A 480 39.42 -9.50 23.12
CA GLU A 480 38.54 -8.37 23.45
C GLU A 480 37.60 -8.05 22.28
N ALA A 481 38.12 -8.01 21.06
CA ALA A 481 37.30 -7.77 19.85
C ALA A 481 36.30 -8.90 19.62
N LEU A 482 36.69 -10.16 19.90
CA LEU A 482 35.81 -11.32 19.79
C LEU A 482 34.71 -11.26 20.88
N ALA A 483 35.04 -10.89 22.12
CA ALA A 483 34.04 -10.69 23.16
C ALA A 483 33.04 -9.57 22.83
N ALA A 484 33.54 -8.46 22.29
CA ALA A 484 32.69 -7.37 21.83
C ALA A 484 31.77 -7.79 20.65
N SER A 485 32.29 -8.57 19.68
CA SER A 485 31.53 -9.18 18.60
C SER A 485 30.42 -10.11 19.12
N GLN A 486 30.78 -10.98 20.11
CA GLN A 486 29.84 -11.90 20.71
C GLN A 486 28.71 -11.16 21.45
N LYS A 487 29.03 -10.09 22.17
CA LYS A 487 28.04 -9.25 22.86
C LYS A 487 27.08 -8.56 21.89
N ARG A 488 27.57 -8.02 20.75
CA ARG A 488 26.69 -7.44 19.72
C ARG A 488 25.76 -8.50 19.11
N LYS A 489 26.27 -9.71 18.85
CA LYS A 489 25.46 -10.82 18.35
C LYS A 489 24.42 -11.26 19.38
N GLU A 490 24.79 -11.35 20.66
CA GLU A 490 23.91 -11.68 21.78
C GLU A 490 22.72 -10.70 21.84
N GLU A 491 22.99 -9.39 21.90
CA GLU A 491 21.99 -8.35 21.98
C GLU A 491 21.07 -8.35 20.73
N ALA A 492 21.65 -8.46 19.55
CA ALA A 492 20.88 -8.53 18.31
C ALA A 492 19.99 -9.79 18.22
N SER A 493 20.46 -10.94 18.73
CA SER A 493 19.68 -12.19 18.74
C SER A 493 18.50 -12.10 19.69
N PHE A 494 18.68 -11.50 20.85
CA PHE A 494 17.61 -11.23 21.79
C PHE A 494 16.57 -10.25 21.25
N GLU A 495 17.02 -9.11 20.71
CA GLU A 495 16.14 -8.12 20.09
C GLU A 495 15.40 -8.67 18.86
N LEU A 496 16.00 -9.60 18.09
CA LEU A 496 15.32 -10.27 16.97
C LEU A 496 14.11 -11.08 17.46
N GLY A 497 14.22 -11.79 18.57
CA GLY A 497 13.09 -12.49 19.19
C GLY A 497 11.95 -11.54 19.58
N LYS A 498 12.29 -10.36 20.13
CA LYS A 498 11.32 -9.31 20.46
C LYS A 498 10.66 -8.72 19.22
N VAL A 499 11.41 -8.50 18.14
CA VAL A 499 10.86 -8.04 16.87
C VAL A 499 9.83 -9.03 16.31
N TYR A 500 10.12 -10.32 16.33
CA TYR A 500 9.16 -11.36 15.92
C TYR A 500 7.89 -11.32 16.78
N LYS A 501 8.02 -11.19 18.10
CA LYS A 501 6.87 -11.19 19.02
C LYS A 501 6.04 -9.91 18.91
N PHE A 502 6.66 -8.73 19.04
CA PHE A 502 5.94 -7.47 19.28
C PHE A 502 5.69 -6.64 18.02
N LYS A 503 6.53 -6.81 16.97
CA LYS A 503 6.42 -5.98 15.75
C LYS A 503 5.87 -6.74 14.55
N LEU A 504 6.26 -8.00 14.39
CA LEU A 504 5.82 -8.84 13.28
C LEU A 504 4.59 -9.68 13.64
N ASN A 505 4.35 -9.88 14.95
CA ASN A 505 3.30 -10.77 15.46
C ASN A 505 3.43 -12.21 14.94
N GLU A 506 4.66 -12.74 14.98
CA GLU A 506 5.04 -14.06 14.50
C GLU A 506 5.45 -14.97 15.69
N PRO A 507 4.48 -15.47 16.47
CA PRO A 507 4.78 -16.16 17.73
C PRO A 507 5.65 -17.41 17.55
N ARG A 508 5.48 -18.17 16.46
CA ARG A 508 6.30 -19.36 16.17
C ARG A 508 7.77 -19.00 15.93
N ASN A 509 8.00 -17.95 15.12
CA ASN A 509 9.36 -17.49 14.83
C ASN A 509 10.00 -16.84 16.07
N ALA A 510 9.21 -16.18 16.92
CA ALA A 510 9.67 -15.66 18.19
C ALA A 510 10.15 -16.78 19.13
N VAL A 511 9.39 -17.88 19.26
CA VAL A 511 9.80 -19.05 20.05
C VAL A 511 11.13 -19.60 19.55
N ILE A 512 11.23 -19.90 18.25
CA ILE A 512 12.45 -20.43 17.63
C ILE A 512 13.64 -19.49 17.87
N SER A 513 13.44 -18.17 17.72
CA SER A 513 14.49 -17.17 17.90
C SER A 513 14.98 -17.11 19.33
N PHE A 514 14.09 -17.14 20.34
CA PHE A 514 14.48 -17.15 21.75
C PHE A 514 15.12 -18.49 22.17
N GLU A 515 14.68 -19.63 21.62
CA GLU A 515 15.32 -20.92 21.86
C GLU A 515 16.76 -20.96 21.34
N HIS A 516 16.98 -20.46 20.12
CA HIS A 516 18.33 -20.30 19.56
C HIS A 516 19.18 -19.36 20.43
N PHE A 517 18.58 -18.22 20.86
CA PHE A 517 19.27 -17.29 21.75
C PHE A 517 19.71 -17.99 23.07
N LEU A 518 18.84 -18.75 23.74
CA LEU A 518 19.16 -19.48 24.96
C LEU A 518 20.21 -20.59 24.76
N SER A 519 20.26 -21.18 23.57
CA SER A 519 21.27 -22.18 23.19
C SER A 519 22.64 -21.55 22.92
N ASP A 520 22.67 -20.43 22.18
CA ASP A 520 23.92 -19.77 21.76
C ASP A 520 24.57 -18.95 22.89
N PHE A 521 23.74 -18.41 23.80
CA PHE A 521 24.18 -17.50 24.88
C PHE A 521 23.69 -17.96 26.28
N PRO A 522 24.16 -19.12 26.77
CA PRO A 522 23.79 -19.57 28.09
C PRO A 522 24.32 -18.60 29.16
N LYS A 523 23.51 -18.32 30.18
CA LYS A 523 23.78 -17.36 31.26
C LYS A 523 23.87 -15.89 30.80
N SER A 524 23.24 -15.54 29.70
CA SER A 524 23.08 -14.17 29.29
C SER A 524 22.29 -13.35 30.31
N SER A 525 22.60 -12.04 30.42
CA SER A 525 21.80 -11.11 31.23
C SER A 525 20.35 -11.00 30.75
N HIS A 526 20.06 -11.35 29.49
CA HIS A 526 18.72 -11.36 28.88
C HIS A 526 18.00 -12.71 29.05
N GLU A 527 18.66 -13.74 29.58
CA GLU A 527 18.06 -15.08 29.72
C GLU A 527 16.77 -15.08 30.56
N PRO A 528 16.68 -14.35 31.70
CA PRO A 528 15.45 -14.32 32.49
C PRO A 528 14.27 -13.71 31.73
N GLU A 529 14.50 -12.65 30.93
CA GLU A 529 13.47 -12.03 30.09
C GLU A 529 13.07 -12.95 28.93
N ALA A 530 14.04 -13.61 28.27
CA ALA A 530 13.75 -14.56 27.20
C ALA A 530 12.91 -15.75 27.70
N LEU A 531 13.22 -16.32 28.84
CA LEU A 531 12.44 -17.40 29.47
C LEU A 531 11.02 -16.94 29.83
N TYR A 532 10.86 -15.74 30.33
CA TYR A 532 9.56 -15.15 30.61
C TYR A 532 8.72 -14.97 29.31
N LEU A 533 9.33 -14.43 28.25
CA LEU A 533 8.66 -14.25 26.96
C LEU A 533 8.28 -15.60 26.32
N LEU A 534 9.12 -16.64 26.49
CA LEU A 534 8.79 -17.99 26.06
C LEU A 534 7.62 -18.58 26.85
N CYS A 535 7.50 -18.32 28.14
CA CYS A 535 6.33 -18.72 28.93
C CYS A 535 5.04 -18.09 28.39
N LEU A 536 5.08 -16.79 28.00
CA LEU A 536 3.93 -16.09 27.43
C LEU A 536 3.59 -16.57 26.01
N LEU A 537 4.61 -16.93 25.20
CA LEU A 537 4.42 -17.43 23.84
C LEU A 537 3.89 -18.87 23.79
N ASN A 538 4.01 -19.62 24.90
CA ASN A 538 3.56 -21.00 25.02
C ASN A 538 2.32 -21.13 25.92
N GLU A 539 1.42 -20.15 25.97
CA GLU A 539 0.18 -20.23 26.76
C GLU A 539 -0.70 -21.41 26.31
N ASP A 540 -0.76 -21.70 25.03
CA ASP A 540 -1.52 -22.81 24.44
C ASP A 540 -0.78 -24.18 24.54
N ASN A 541 0.48 -24.20 25.01
CA ASN A 541 1.29 -25.41 25.21
C ASN A 541 1.77 -25.51 26.67
N PRO A 542 0.96 -26.11 27.57
CA PRO A 542 1.28 -26.17 28.99
C PRO A 542 2.62 -26.87 29.34
N ALA A 543 2.99 -27.89 28.56
CA ALA A 543 4.25 -28.62 28.77
C ALA A 543 5.48 -27.78 28.45
N GLY A 544 5.43 -27.04 27.32
CA GLY A 544 6.46 -26.10 26.91
C GLY A 544 6.58 -24.95 27.93
N LYS A 545 5.45 -24.33 28.28
CA LYS A 545 5.39 -23.26 29.29
C LYS A 545 6.02 -23.66 30.60
N GLU A 546 5.68 -24.85 31.10
CA GLU A 546 6.20 -25.34 32.39
C GLU A 546 7.73 -25.62 32.36
N THR A 547 8.27 -26.02 31.20
CA THR A 547 9.71 -26.21 31.02
C THR A 547 10.47 -24.89 31.20
N TYR A 548 10.05 -23.82 30.52
CA TYR A 548 10.69 -22.50 30.66
C TYR A 548 10.46 -21.90 32.04
N ARG A 549 9.26 -22.06 32.58
CA ARG A 549 8.93 -21.63 33.94
C ARG A 549 9.85 -22.26 34.99
N LYS A 550 10.02 -23.59 34.96
CA LYS A 550 10.93 -24.31 35.90
C LYS A 550 12.35 -23.81 35.82
N ARG A 551 12.87 -23.59 34.60
CA ARG A 551 14.21 -23.04 34.39
C ARG A 551 14.30 -21.60 34.95
N LEU A 552 13.33 -20.73 34.67
CA LEU A 552 13.30 -19.36 35.19
C LEU A 552 13.28 -19.34 36.73
N MET A 553 12.42 -20.16 37.35
CA MET A 553 12.30 -20.22 38.81
C MET A 553 13.50 -20.87 39.51
N LYS A 554 14.15 -21.84 38.85
CA LYS A 554 15.31 -22.53 39.41
C LYS A 554 16.58 -21.69 39.36
N ASP A 555 16.83 -21.07 38.17
CA ASP A 555 18.12 -20.45 37.90
C ASP A 555 18.10 -18.92 38.13
N TYR A 556 16.88 -18.30 38.22
CA TYR A 556 16.70 -16.85 38.31
C TYR A 556 15.54 -16.46 39.24
N GLU A 557 15.36 -17.12 40.37
CA GLU A 557 14.26 -16.92 41.32
C GLU A 557 14.10 -15.45 41.76
N ASP A 558 15.22 -14.76 42.00
CA ASP A 558 15.25 -13.35 42.42
C ASP A 558 15.05 -12.34 41.25
N SER A 559 14.93 -12.81 40.01
CA SER A 559 14.76 -11.92 38.88
C SER A 559 13.39 -11.25 38.90
N TYR A 560 13.33 -10.04 38.32
CA TYR A 560 12.06 -9.34 38.10
C TYR A 560 11.04 -10.21 37.35
N PHE A 561 11.49 -10.93 36.33
CA PHE A 561 10.65 -11.76 35.46
C PHE A 561 10.09 -13.00 36.16
N ALA A 562 10.87 -13.62 37.06
CA ALA A 562 10.40 -14.73 37.90
C ALA A 562 9.29 -14.25 38.86
N ARG A 563 9.51 -13.10 39.52
CA ARG A 563 8.50 -12.47 40.38
C ARG A 563 7.25 -12.09 39.63
N LEU A 564 7.35 -11.57 38.39
CA LEU A 564 6.24 -11.22 37.55
C LEU A 564 5.41 -12.46 37.14
N LEU A 565 6.06 -13.57 36.79
CA LEU A 565 5.40 -14.82 36.47
C LEU A 565 4.71 -15.47 37.66
N ASN A 566 5.31 -15.43 38.85
CA ASN A 566 4.69 -15.91 40.10
C ASN A 566 3.50 -15.06 40.51
N ARG A 567 3.55 -13.76 40.31
CA ARG A 567 2.46 -12.84 40.58
C ARG A 567 1.24 -13.16 39.72
N ASN A 568 1.43 -13.38 38.42
CA ASN A 568 0.36 -13.77 37.48
C ASN A 568 -0.26 -15.14 37.82
N THR A 569 0.47 -16.07 38.46
CA THR A 569 -0.08 -17.37 38.86
C THR A 569 -0.82 -17.33 40.20
N ASN A 570 -0.50 -16.38 41.09
CA ASN A 570 -1.19 -16.19 42.36
C ASN A 570 -2.42 -15.25 42.25
N GLU A 571 -2.45 -14.39 41.24
CA GLU A 571 -3.54 -13.43 40.96
C GLU A 571 -4.73 -14.03 40.19
N THR A 572 -4.64 -15.24 39.65
CA THR A 572 -5.80 -15.99 39.10
C THR A 572 -6.86 -16.33 40.13
N LEU A 573 -6.60 -16.04 41.41
CA LEU A 573 -7.56 -16.19 42.51
C LEU A 573 -8.13 -14.87 43.06
N SER A 574 -7.65 -13.71 42.63
CA SER A 574 -8.20 -12.40 43.05
C SER A 574 -8.96 -11.74 41.93
N THR A 575 -10.28 -11.78 42.08
CA THR A 575 -11.34 -10.96 41.46
C THR A 575 -11.09 -10.38 40.05
N GLY A 576 -11.93 -10.77 39.10
CA GLY A 576 -11.89 -10.36 37.66
C GLY A 576 -11.75 -8.85 37.38
N LYS A 577 -12.04 -7.98 38.34
CA LYS A 577 -11.88 -6.52 38.22
C LYS A 577 -10.41 -6.04 38.18
N GLU A 578 -9.52 -6.68 38.94
CA GLU A 578 -8.11 -6.33 38.96
C GLU A 578 -7.40 -6.76 37.67
N SER A 579 -7.78 -7.91 37.12
CA SER A 579 -7.29 -8.40 35.82
C SER A 579 -7.70 -7.49 34.65
N GLU A 580 -8.91 -6.93 34.70
CA GLU A 580 -9.44 -6.00 33.68
C GLU A 580 -8.73 -4.64 33.76
N ALA A 581 -8.48 -4.13 34.99
CA ALA A 581 -7.69 -2.92 35.19
C ALA A 581 -6.26 -3.05 34.61
N GLN A 582 -5.63 -4.23 34.79
CA GLN A 582 -4.30 -4.50 34.26
C GLN A 582 -4.28 -4.55 32.74
N LYS A 583 -5.31 -5.13 32.09
CA LYS A 583 -5.45 -5.13 30.63
C LYS A 583 -5.58 -3.71 30.08
N LEU A 584 -6.46 -2.90 30.68
CA LEU A 584 -6.60 -1.50 30.30
C LEU A 584 -5.33 -0.68 30.47
N TYR A 585 -4.57 -0.95 31.54
CA TYR A 585 -3.28 -0.31 31.74
C TYR A 585 -2.25 -0.72 30.69
N ALA A 586 -2.20 -1.99 30.32
CA ALA A 586 -1.31 -2.48 29.26
C ALA A 586 -1.63 -1.83 27.91
N GLU A 587 -2.91 -1.74 27.54
CA GLU A 587 -3.35 -1.05 26.33
C GLU A 587 -3.00 0.44 26.36
N ALA A 588 -3.26 1.12 27.47
CA ALA A 588 -2.89 2.53 27.67
C ALA A 588 -1.39 2.76 27.51
N TYR A 589 -0.57 1.86 28.06
CA TYR A 589 0.88 1.93 27.98
C TYR A 589 1.39 1.65 26.56
N ASP A 590 0.78 0.70 25.85
CA ASP A 590 1.11 0.40 24.46
C ASP A 590 0.83 1.61 23.53
N TYR A 591 -0.32 2.24 23.68
CA TYR A 591 -0.63 3.48 22.92
C TYR A 591 0.34 4.61 23.27
N TYR A 592 0.71 4.76 24.53
CA TYR A 592 1.69 5.75 24.95
C TYR A 592 3.07 5.51 24.32
N THR A 593 3.54 4.26 24.26
CA THR A 593 4.84 3.91 23.64
C THR A 593 4.84 4.09 22.12
N GLN A 594 3.67 3.96 21.49
CA GLN A 594 3.46 4.21 20.06
C GLN A 594 3.29 5.71 19.73
N ASN A 595 3.40 6.61 20.73
CA ASN A 595 3.13 8.05 20.62
C ASN A 595 1.69 8.40 20.20
N ASN A 596 0.75 7.46 20.37
CA ASN A 596 -0.67 7.71 20.18
C ASN A 596 -1.28 8.22 21.49
N PHE A 597 -1.04 9.50 21.77
CA PHE A 597 -1.39 10.11 23.06
C PHE A 597 -2.88 10.28 23.30
N THR A 598 -3.67 10.39 22.24
CA THR A 598 -5.13 10.53 22.32
C THR A 598 -5.78 9.24 22.82
N ASP A 599 -5.44 8.11 22.22
CA ASP A 599 -5.96 6.82 22.65
C ASP A 599 -5.39 6.43 24.01
N ALA A 600 -4.09 6.66 24.27
CA ALA A 600 -3.51 6.46 25.58
C ALA A 600 -4.29 7.20 26.68
N GLN A 601 -4.65 8.46 26.46
CA GLN A 601 -5.43 9.24 27.42
C GLN A 601 -6.81 8.63 27.66
N THR A 602 -7.50 8.20 26.61
CA THR A 602 -8.82 7.58 26.68
C THR A 602 -8.81 6.32 27.53
N PHE A 603 -7.82 5.44 27.32
CA PHE A 603 -7.67 4.22 28.10
C PHE A 603 -7.26 4.48 29.55
N ILE A 604 -6.40 5.46 29.82
CA ILE A 604 -6.04 5.89 31.19
C ILE A 604 -7.28 6.40 31.91
N GLU A 605 -8.06 7.29 31.32
CA GLU A 605 -9.26 7.86 31.93
C GLU A 605 -10.36 6.81 32.15
N THR A 606 -10.50 5.87 31.22
CA THR A 606 -11.39 4.72 31.37
C THR A 606 -10.98 3.85 32.52
N GLY A 607 -9.68 3.53 32.66
CA GLY A 607 -9.13 2.73 33.76
C GLY A 607 -9.35 3.38 35.12
N LEU A 608 -9.05 4.67 35.24
CA LEU A 608 -9.25 5.43 36.49
C LEU A 608 -10.73 5.57 36.88
N LYS A 609 -11.65 5.66 35.89
CA LYS A 609 -13.08 5.79 36.11
C LYS A 609 -13.75 4.46 36.45
N GLN A 610 -13.39 3.37 35.79
CA GLN A 610 -14.01 2.06 35.96
C GLN A 610 -13.46 1.28 37.15
N TYR A 611 -12.17 1.51 37.49
CA TYR A 611 -11.46 0.78 38.54
C TYR A 611 -10.79 1.71 39.56
N PRO A 612 -11.57 2.60 40.22
CA PRO A 612 -11.03 3.47 41.26
C PRO A 612 -10.56 2.62 42.46
N ASN A 613 -9.47 3.02 43.09
CA ASN A 613 -8.81 2.31 44.19
C ASN A 613 -8.26 0.92 43.82
N SER A 614 -7.99 0.64 42.53
CA SER A 614 -7.28 -0.57 42.12
C SER A 614 -5.83 -0.55 42.63
N GLN A 615 -5.20 -1.73 42.79
CA GLN A 615 -3.78 -1.84 43.20
C GLN A 615 -2.80 -1.20 42.23
N ILE A 616 -3.25 -0.82 41.02
CA ILE A 616 -2.45 -0.19 39.96
C ILE A 616 -2.93 1.23 39.62
N GLU A 617 -3.78 1.83 40.46
CA GLU A 617 -4.25 3.21 40.24
C GLU A 617 -3.08 4.19 40.17
N ASP A 618 -2.10 4.04 41.05
CA ASP A 618 -0.86 4.83 41.05
C ASP A 618 -0.12 4.75 39.68
N LYS A 619 -0.12 3.58 39.02
CA LYS A 619 0.48 3.40 37.70
C LYS A 619 -0.28 4.15 36.62
N PHE A 620 -1.62 4.11 36.64
CA PHE A 620 -2.46 4.90 35.72
C PHE A 620 -2.22 6.41 35.90
N VAL A 621 -2.19 6.90 37.15
CA VAL A 621 -1.95 8.31 37.44
C VAL A 621 -0.54 8.71 37.05
N PHE A 622 0.47 7.87 37.25
CA PHE A 622 1.82 8.12 36.81
C PHE A 622 1.94 8.13 35.29
N LEU A 623 1.28 7.20 34.59
CA LEU A 623 1.25 7.18 33.11
C LEU A 623 0.56 8.43 32.55
N LYS A 624 -0.55 8.88 33.18
CA LYS A 624 -1.19 10.15 32.87
C LYS A 624 -0.23 11.33 33.04
N THR A 625 0.52 11.34 34.10
CA THR A 625 1.54 12.37 34.37
C THR A 625 2.63 12.35 33.26
N MET A 626 3.09 11.18 32.87
CA MET A 626 4.06 11.04 31.79
C MET A 626 3.52 11.50 30.42
N LEU A 627 2.23 11.29 30.18
CA LEU A 627 1.54 11.75 28.97
C LEU A 627 1.47 13.27 28.94
N LEU A 628 1.23 13.92 30.08
CA LEU A 628 1.25 15.39 30.19
C LEU A 628 2.62 15.99 29.81
N ALA A 629 3.72 15.29 30.09
CA ALA A 629 5.06 15.70 29.69
C ALA A 629 5.24 15.78 28.14
N LYS A 630 4.37 15.11 27.39
CA LYS A 630 4.39 15.07 25.91
C LYS A 630 3.35 15.97 25.26
N THR A 631 2.30 16.30 25.99
CA THR A 631 1.11 16.97 25.43
C THR A 631 0.85 18.36 26.00
N GLN A 632 1.46 18.72 27.14
CA GLN A 632 1.20 19.96 27.87
C GLN A 632 2.48 20.74 28.21
N SER A 633 2.32 21.93 28.82
CA SER A 633 3.47 22.74 29.25
C SER A 633 4.24 22.12 30.41
N VAL A 634 5.48 22.57 30.61
CA VAL A 634 6.37 22.08 31.66
C VAL A 634 5.78 22.34 33.06
N GLU A 635 5.10 23.46 33.25
CA GLU A 635 4.45 23.82 34.52
C GLU A 635 3.33 22.86 34.90
N VAL A 636 2.51 22.46 33.91
CA VAL A 636 1.43 21.47 34.11
C VAL A 636 2.03 20.12 34.48
N TYR A 637 3.10 19.72 33.81
CA TYR A 637 3.79 18.47 34.10
C TYR A 637 4.43 18.48 35.51
N GLN A 638 5.11 19.54 35.91
CA GLN A 638 5.69 19.70 37.23
C GLN A 638 4.61 19.64 38.33
N LYS A 639 3.47 20.33 38.13
CA LYS A 639 2.35 20.26 39.05
C LYS A 639 1.78 18.84 39.20
N ALA A 640 1.66 18.13 38.09
CA ALA A 640 1.17 16.74 38.08
C ALA A 640 2.13 15.79 38.82
N LEU A 641 3.45 15.97 38.68
CA LEU A 641 4.45 15.21 39.42
C LEU A 641 4.40 15.49 40.93
N LYS A 642 4.24 16.77 41.32
CA LYS A 642 4.08 17.16 42.74
C LYS A 642 2.83 16.53 43.36
N ASN A 643 1.71 16.57 42.65
CA ASN A 643 0.47 15.92 43.07
C ASN A 643 0.66 14.41 43.22
N PHE A 644 1.27 13.73 42.24
CA PHE A 644 1.51 12.30 42.30
C PHE A 644 2.35 11.90 43.55
N ILE A 645 3.43 12.66 43.86
CA ILE A 645 4.27 12.42 45.00
C ILE A 645 3.49 12.60 46.31
N THR A 646 2.53 13.53 46.37
CA THR A 646 1.71 13.81 47.54
C THR A 646 0.60 12.79 47.72
N ASP A 647 -0.08 12.42 46.63
CA ASP A 647 -1.28 11.57 46.67
C ASP A 647 -0.93 10.08 46.82
N TYR A 648 0.24 9.65 46.33
CA TYR A 648 0.69 8.24 46.35
C TYR A 648 2.02 8.03 47.09
N PRO A 649 2.14 8.39 48.37
CA PRO A 649 3.40 8.36 49.12
C PRO A 649 4.00 6.97 49.32
N LYS A 650 3.25 5.90 49.07
CA LYS A 650 3.68 4.50 49.17
C LYS A 650 3.94 3.83 47.81
N SER A 651 3.78 4.56 46.70
CA SER A 651 3.98 4.02 45.35
C SER A 651 5.47 3.68 45.13
N GLN A 652 5.72 2.59 44.43
CA GLN A 652 7.06 2.20 43.99
C GLN A 652 7.65 3.17 42.96
N LEU A 653 6.80 4.04 42.35
CA LEU A 653 7.18 5.00 41.32
C LEU A 653 7.63 6.36 41.87
N ILE A 654 7.62 6.55 43.22
CA ILE A 654 8.00 7.82 43.85
C ILE A 654 9.42 8.25 43.54
N SER A 655 10.38 7.33 43.57
CA SER A 655 11.79 7.65 43.29
C SER A 655 11.93 8.20 41.86
N MET A 656 11.25 7.57 40.91
CA MET A 656 11.22 8.01 39.52
C MET A 656 10.48 9.35 39.34
N ALA A 657 9.39 9.57 40.07
CA ALA A 657 8.65 10.84 40.00
C ALA A 657 9.50 12.00 40.56
N LYS A 658 10.23 11.80 41.64
CA LYS A 658 11.16 12.81 42.23
C LYS A 658 12.32 13.12 41.29
N GLU A 659 12.93 12.13 40.67
CA GLU A 659 14.02 12.31 39.70
C GLU A 659 13.54 13.13 38.49
N ARG A 660 12.35 12.80 37.96
CA ARG A 660 11.77 13.54 36.83
C ARG A 660 11.35 14.96 37.21
N LEU A 661 10.88 15.18 38.42
CA LEU A 661 10.56 16.52 38.91
C LEU A 661 11.83 17.39 38.99
N GLN A 662 12.92 16.87 39.56
CA GLN A 662 14.22 17.55 39.60
C GLN A 662 14.76 17.88 38.20
N ALA A 663 14.58 16.96 37.24
CA ALA A 663 14.98 17.18 35.86
C ALA A 663 14.10 18.25 35.16
N ALA A 664 12.82 18.32 35.49
CA ALA A 664 11.89 19.31 34.94
C ALA A 664 12.05 20.71 35.58
N GLU A 665 12.55 20.79 36.82
CA GLU A 665 12.84 22.09 37.50
C GLU A 665 14.18 22.72 37.06
N LYS A 666 15.04 21.91 36.39
CA LYS A 666 16.33 22.41 35.82
C LYS A 666 16.20 22.91 34.38
N LYS A 667 15.07 22.73 33.75
CA LYS A 667 14.74 23.25 32.41
C LYS A 667 13.88 24.50 32.51
#